data_e552cd95e5a86b67bca1467e13198ecb
#
_entry.id   e552cd95e5a86b67bca1467e13198ecb
#
_cell.length_a   1.000
_cell.length_b   1.000
_cell.length_c   1.000
_cell.angle_alpha   90.00
_cell.angle_beta   90.00
_cell.angle_gamma   90.00
#
_symmetry.space_group_name_H-M   'P 1'
#
loop_
_entity.id
_entity.type
_entity.pdbx_description
1 polymer ?
#
loop_
_entity_poly.entity_id
_entity_poly.type
_entity_poly.pdbx_seq_one_letter_code
_entity_poly.pdbx_strand_id
1 'polypeptide(L)'
;MTSKGQQVIQQWYMEKNWEQFPFQAEMMEAYLGGYSGLLNAPTGSGKTFALFLPFLAGFINTHPDTYKTKQNNGLLMLWITPLRALTNDIRKAMQEACDEIGLPWRIATRTGDTPAAEKQALKKKLPEVLLTTPESLHLMLAQKEYPKLFSQLQVVVIDEWHELLGTKRGVQVELGLSRLKHLTPTLSKGEGAEKLDTKVKEKYPGYHTTDALSWQANIDNAKFMRHQPTEAENILWQLLRGKRTGYKFRRQHLVLNYIPDFICLEKKLIVEVDGGYHTSIEQQHLDEERTAYLNSQGYTVLRYTNDEVLQNPEKVIDSIKQYLEKSSLPLGEGWGGVKIWGISATIGNLEQAAEVLLGNDFPPEQVKMVRANLEKKLDIRSIIPQNIENYSWAGHIGLKLLPEVMEIVAKSKTTLIFTNTRSQSEIWYHAILDNYPEYAGIMAMHHGSLDNELRNWVEAALHAEALKLVVCTSSLDLGVDFRPVDTVVQVGSPKGVARFMQRAGRSGHHPGATSLAYFVPTHSLELLEGAALKEAIKDKIFESRDPMLLTMDVLIQYMVTLAVSDGFYADELFKEVKTTYAFADLSRNEFGQLLDFITSGGKTLAQYDEFLKVEVENGLYKVNSRRVAMRHRLSIGTITSELNIRVKWLSGGSLGTIEESFVSKLKPGNTFWFAGRSLEFVRVKEMTAYVKKSNSTKGIIPSWNGGRMPLSSQLAAVFRLKLDEVAHGIEKDVEVKALKPLFDLQQQLSHLPQSHEFLIESFKSREGHHLLFYPFEGRLVHEGMASLLAYRISKIRPASFSIAMNDYGFELLTDDDIPIEEALEDTGFFSIDNLIDDIQHSLNANEMARRRFRDIAHIGGLVFTGYPGQQVKNKHLQASTSLLFEVFSEYEPDNLLVRQAYNEALAFQLEEFRLRAALQRIQTQNIILKVIERPTPFAFPIMVDSLGRERLTTETMEERIAKMARSYGAEGVPEPAERKSRKPGITRKKGF
;
A
#
# COMPACT_ATOMS: atom_id res chain seq x y z
N MET A 1 35.21 -24.45 -10.94
CA MET A 1 36.24 -23.39 -10.85
C MET A 1 35.51 -22.06 -10.68
N THR A 2 35.91 -21.29 -9.68
CA THR A 2 35.39 -19.92 -9.47
C THR A 2 35.82 -19.04 -10.64
N SER A 3 34.89 -18.27 -11.22
CA SER A 3 35.17 -17.36 -12.33
C SER A 3 36.03 -16.17 -11.86
N LYS A 4 36.74 -15.50 -12.80
CA LYS A 4 37.58 -14.33 -12.48
C LYS A 4 36.80 -13.24 -11.73
N GLY A 5 35.57 -12.96 -12.15
CA GLY A 5 34.70 -12.01 -11.49
C GLY A 5 34.39 -12.39 -10.02
N GLN A 6 34.08 -13.68 -9.79
CA GLN A 6 33.88 -14.17 -8.42
C GLN A 6 35.15 -14.03 -7.56
N GLN A 7 36.34 -14.32 -8.11
CA GLN A 7 37.60 -14.16 -7.40
C GLN A 7 37.87 -12.69 -6.99
N VAL A 8 37.64 -11.74 -7.89
CA VAL A 8 37.80 -10.30 -7.63
C VAL A 8 36.84 -9.86 -6.53
N ILE A 9 35.57 -10.29 -6.57
CA ILE A 9 34.58 -9.93 -5.55
C ILE A 9 34.93 -10.59 -4.19
N GLN A 10 35.41 -11.82 -4.16
CA GLN A 10 35.86 -12.47 -2.92
C GLN A 10 37.06 -11.72 -2.31
N GLN A 11 38.02 -11.29 -3.13
CA GLN A 11 39.14 -10.49 -2.67
C GLN A 11 38.67 -9.15 -2.06
N TRP A 12 37.71 -8.48 -2.70
CA TRP A 12 37.12 -7.25 -2.17
C TRP A 12 36.45 -7.43 -0.80
N TYR A 13 35.72 -8.56 -0.57
CA TYR A 13 35.17 -8.90 0.74
C TYR A 13 36.28 -9.08 1.79
N MET A 14 37.38 -9.75 1.44
CA MET A 14 38.54 -9.95 2.33
C MET A 14 39.19 -8.62 2.69
N GLU A 15 39.40 -7.70 1.75
CA GLU A 15 39.98 -6.37 1.98
C GLU A 15 39.10 -5.50 2.90
N LYS A 16 37.79 -5.67 2.87
CA LYS A 16 36.82 -5.03 3.77
C LYS A 16 36.73 -5.70 5.15
N ASN A 17 37.33 -6.84 5.36
CA ASN A 17 37.08 -7.71 6.53
C ASN A 17 35.59 -8.05 6.69
N TRP A 18 34.88 -8.24 5.58
CA TRP A 18 33.48 -8.63 5.56
C TRP A 18 33.34 -10.11 5.21
N GLU A 19 32.36 -10.76 5.82
CA GLU A 19 31.97 -12.12 5.49
C GLU A 19 30.76 -12.10 4.56
N GLN A 20 30.81 -12.87 3.47
CA GLN A 20 29.69 -13.01 2.54
C GLN A 20 28.61 -13.86 3.15
N PHE A 21 27.38 -13.35 3.23
CA PHE A 21 26.24 -14.12 3.71
C PHE A 21 25.82 -15.22 2.71
N PRO A 22 25.24 -16.36 3.18
CA PRO A 22 24.81 -17.45 2.31
C PRO A 22 23.85 -17.01 1.20
N PHE A 23 22.88 -16.14 1.50
CA PHE A 23 21.96 -15.63 0.50
C PHE A 23 22.63 -14.74 -0.59
N GLN A 24 23.75 -14.07 -0.25
CA GLN A 24 24.53 -13.29 -1.21
C GLN A 24 25.31 -14.21 -2.15
N ALA A 25 25.79 -15.35 -1.64
CA ALA A 25 26.41 -16.38 -2.47
C ALA A 25 25.38 -17.04 -3.41
N GLU A 26 24.19 -17.41 -2.89
CA GLU A 26 23.08 -17.91 -3.70
C GLU A 26 22.65 -16.89 -4.78
N MET A 27 22.62 -15.59 -4.44
CA MET A 27 22.31 -14.54 -5.38
C MET A 27 23.37 -14.40 -6.50
N MET A 28 24.66 -14.58 -6.15
CA MET A 28 25.76 -14.62 -7.11
C MET A 28 25.56 -15.74 -8.13
N GLU A 29 25.26 -16.95 -7.66
CA GLU A 29 25.01 -18.11 -8.52
C GLU A 29 23.77 -17.90 -9.39
N ALA A 30 22.66 -17.43 -8.80
CA ALA A 30 21.42 -17.17 -9.52
C ALA A 30 21.62 -16.12 -10.64
N TYR A 31 22.28 -15.01 -10.33
CA TYR A 31 22.54 -13.96 -11.31
C TYR A 31 23.45 -14.41 -12.44
N LEU A 32 24.58 -15.09 -12.13
CA LEU A 32 25.51 -15.61 -13.14
C LEU A 32 24.88 -16.75 -13.94
N GLY A 33 23.98 -17.54 -13.34
CA GLY A 33 23.18 -18.57 -14.01
C GLY A 33 22.11 -18.03 -14.96
N GLY A 34 21.93 -16.70 -15.06
CA GLY A 34 20.99 -16.09 -16.01
C GLY A 34 19.56 -15.92 -15.49
N TYR A 35 19.28 -16.23 -14.23
CA TYR A 35 17.95 -16.11 -13.62
C TYR A 35 17.51 -14.67 -13.41
N SER A 36 16.20 -14.46 -13.41
CA SER A 36 15.49 -13.28 -12.90
C SER A 36 14.66 -13.68 -11.68
N GLY A 37 14.20 -12.72 -10.87
CA GLY A 37 13.37 -13.09 -9.73
C GLY A 37 13.28 -12.06 -8.62
N LEU A 38 13.14 -12.56 -7.39
CA LEU A 38 12.96 -11.72 -6.21
C LEU A 38 13.94 -12.10 -5.10
N LEU A 39 14.63 -11.08 -4.57
CA LEU A 39 15.44 -11.19 -3.36
C LEU A 39 14.62 -10.72 -2.16
N ASN A 40 14.34 -11.61 -1.23
CA ASN A 40 13.70 -11.28 0.05
C ASN A 40 14.74 -11.31 1.18
N ALA A 41 15.06 -10.13 1.71
CA ALA A 41 16.05 -9.98 2.77
C ALA A 41 15.70 -8.80 3.68
N PRO A 42 15.92 -8.89 5.01
CA PRO A 42 15.62 -7.82 5.95
C PRO A 42 16.45 -6.56 5.68
N THR A 43 15.99 -5.42 6.21
CA THR A 43 16.76 -4.16 6.13
C THR A 43 18.10 -4.29 6.86
N GLY A 44 19.15 -3.67 6.30
CA GLY A 44 20.51 -3.71 6.88
C GLY A 44 21.28 -5.01 6.62
N SER A 45 20.77 -5.94 5.79
CA SER A 45 21.43 -7.21 5.46
C SER A 45 22.38 -7.15 4.27
N GLY A 46 22.64 -5.98 3.69
CA GLY A 46 23.49 -5.86 2.50
C GLY A 46 22.79 -6.22 1.18
N LYS A 47 21.47 -6.00 1.07
CA LYS A 47 20.67 -6.27 -0.14
C LYS A 47 21.22 -5.62 -1.40
N THR A 48 21.69 -4.39 -1.31
CA THR A 48 22.26 -3.64 -2.43
C THR A 48 23.45 -4.40 -3.04
N PHE A 49 24.39 -4.81 -2.20
CA PHE A 49 25.57 -5.56 -2.64
C PHE A 49 25.23 -6.98 -3.11
N ALA A 50 24.16 -7.58 -2.56
CA ALA A 50 23.70 -8.92 -2.98
C ALA A 50 23.31 -8.96 -4.47
N LEU A 51 22.88 -7.85 -5.08
CA LEU A 51 22.57 -7.74 -6.50
C LEU A 51 23.65 -6.99 -7.31
N PHE A 52 24.26 -5.98 -6.73
CA PHE A 52 25.25 -5.17 -7.44
C PHE A 52 26.56 -5.93 -7.70
N LEU A 53 27.09 -6.66 -6.71
CA LEU A 53 28.35 -7.40 -6.87
C LEU A 53 28.26 -8.55 -7.89
N PRO A 54 27.20 -9.37 -7.95
CA PRO A 54 27.01 -10.34 -9.03
C PRO A 54 27.01 -9.72 -10.43
N PHE A 55 26.41 -8.53 -10.57
CA PHE A 55 26.43 -7.81 -11.83
C PHE A 55 27.86 -7.39 -12.21
N LEU A 56 28.65 -6.85 -11.27
CA LEU A 56 30.06 -6.54 -11.49
C LEU A 56 30.86 -7.80 -11.85
N ALA A 57 30.66 -8.92 -11.15
CA ALA A 57 31.31 -10.19 -11.47
C ALA A 57 30.99 -10.66 -12.89
N GLY A 58 29.74 -10.54 -13.33
CA GLY A 58 29.32 -10.85 -14.70
C GLY A 58 30.05 -10.01 -15.74
N PHE A 59 30.20 -8.70 -15.52
CA PHE A 59 30.94 -7.80 -16.39
C PHE A 59 32.44 -8.13 -16.42
N ILE A 60 33.06 -8.41 -15.27
CA ILE A 60 34.47 -8.81 -15.19
C ILE A 60 34.69 -10.13 -15.92
N ASN A 61 33.76 -11.08 -15.86
CA ASN A 61 33.84 -12.36 -16.57
C ASN A 61 33.83 -12.16 -18.09
N THR A 62 33.02 -11.21 -18.59
CA THR A 62 32.95 -10.89 -20.04
C THR A 62 34.15 -10.03 -20.52
N HIS A 63 34.85 -9.34 -19.61
CA HIS A 63 35.95 -8.44 -19.91
C HIS A 63 37.18 -8.67 -19.01
N PRO A 64 37.72 -9.91 -18.93
CA PRO A 64 38.68 -10.29 -17.88
C PRO A 64 39.97 -9.47 -17.87
N ASP A 65 40.42 -9.01 -19.04
CA ASP A 65 41.68 -8.27 -19.16
C ASP A 65 41.50 -6.74 -19.28
N THR A 66 40.29 -6.30 -19.62
CA THR A 66 40.00 -4.88 -19.92
C THR A 66 39.04 -4.20 -18.96
N TYR A 67 38.50 -4.88 -17.97
CA TYR A 67 37.47 -4.31 -17.08
C TYR A 67 37.91 -3.04 -16.34
N LYS A 68 39.25 -2.92 -16.03
CA LYS A 68 39.79 -1.73 -15.37
C LYS A 68 40.01 -0.52 -16.29
N THR A 69 39.98 -0.72 -17.61
CA THR A 69 40.23 0.34 -18.59
C THR A 69 39.03 0.62 -19.50
N LYS A 70 38.07 -0.30 -19.59
CA LYS A 70 36.93 -0.18 -20.49
C LYS A 70 35.95 0.90 -20.03
N GLN A 71 35.79 1.92 -20.86
CA GLN A 71 34.91 3.08 -20.66
C GLN A 71 33.82 3.14 -21.73
N ASN A 72 32.82 4.00 -21.50
CA ASN A 72 31.74 4.27 -22.46
C ASN A 72 30.91 3.01 -22.80
N ASN A 73 30.55 2.24 -21.78
CA ASN A 73 29.79 0.99 -21.94
C ASN A 73 28.30 1.24 -22.23
N GLY A 74 27.83 2.49 -22.14
CA GLY A 74 26.39 2.81 -22.15
C GLY A 74 25.71 2.48 -20.83
N LEU A 75 24.38 2.51 -20.81
CA LEU A 75 23.58 2.15 -19.64
C LEU A 75 23.46 0.63 -19.56
N LEU A 76 24.14 0.03 -18.58
CA LEU A 76 24.15 -1.42 -18.36
C LEU A 76 23.14 -1.87 -17.29
N MET A 77 22.96 -1.06 -16.23
CA MET A 77 22.04 -1.35 -15.13
C MET A 77 21.12 -0.18 -14.87
N LEU A 78 19.82 -0.49 -14.74
CA LEU A 78 18.80 0.46 -14.29
C LEU A 78 18.29 0.02 -12.90
N TRP A 79 18.44 0.91 -11.90
CA TRP A 79 17.98 0.67 -10.54
C TRP A 79 16.81 1.59 -10.21
N ILE A 80 15.62 1.02 -10.02
CA ILE A 80 14.37 1.75 -9.76
C ILE A 80 14.04 1.66 -8.27
N THR A 81 13.87 2.79 -7.62
CA THR A 81 13.51 2.86 -6.19
C THR A 81 12.28 3.75 -5.98
N PRO A 82 11.38 3.42 -5.05
CA PRO A 82 10.21 4.25 -4.75
C PRO A 82 10.56 5.58 -4.09
N LEU A 83 11.70 5.68 -3.41
CA LEU A 83 12.07 6.83 -2.58
C LEU A 83 13.32 7.55 -3.10
N ARG A 84 13.21 8.87 -3.25
CA ARG A 84 14.31 9.72 -3.72
C ARG A 84 15.48 9.78 -2.75
N ALA A 85 15.21 9.73 -1.44
CA ALA A 85 16.26 9.76 -0.40
C ALA A 85 17.22 8.58 -0.53
N LEU A 86 16.70 7.36 -0.80
CA LEU A 86 17.51 6.15 -1.00
C LEU A 86 18.54 6.24 -2.14
N THR A 87 18.24 7.02 -3.18
CA THR A 87 19.08 7.01 -4.39
C THR A 87 20.50 7.49 -4.14
N ASN A 88 20.70 8.44 -3.22
CA ASN A 88 22.01 9.02 -2.95
C ASN A 88 22.92 8.06 -2.17
N ASP A 89 22.39 7.39 -1.17
CA ASP A 89 23.13 6.46 -0.32
C ASP A 89 23.54 5.21 -1.11
N ILE A 90 22.57 4.63 -1.85
CA ILE A 90 22.85 3.51 -2.76
C ILE A 90 23.90 3.90 -3.80
N ARG A 91 23.79 5.10 -4.40
CA ARG A 91 24.77 5.60 -5.38
C ARG A 91 26.19 5.69 -4.79
N LYS A 92 26.31 6.26 -3.58
CA LYS A 92 27.61 6.37 -2.90
C LYS A 92 28.23 4.99 -2.66
N ALA A 93 27.47 4.07 -2.07
CA ALA A 93 27.93 2.72 -1.76
C ALA A 93 28.36 1.95 -3.03
N MET A 94 27.58 2.05 -4.12
CA MET A 94 27.93 1.44 -5.41
C MET A 94 29.17 2.08 -6.05
N GLN A 95 29.30 3.42 -5.98
CA GLN A 95 30.46 4.12 -6.54
C GLN A 95 31.76 3.75 -5.80
N GLU A 96 31.73 3.73 -4.46
CA GLU A 96 32.84 3.29 -3.63
C GLU A 96 33.29 1.87 -3.97
N ALA A 97 32.34 0.93 -4.14
CA ALA A 97 32.68 -0.43 -4.54
C ALA A 97 33.33 -0.48 -5.94
N CYS A 98 32.86 0.31 -6.91
CA CYS A 98 33.49 0.40 -8.23
C CYS A 98 34.91 0.96 -8.14
N ASP A 99 35.11 2.04 -7.39
CA ASP A 99 36.39 2.70 -7.24
C ASP A 99 37.43 1.76 -6.57
N GLU A 100 37.04 1.04 -5.53
CA GLU A 100 37.87 0.06 -4.81
C GLU A 100 38.25 -1.16 -5.66
N ILE A 101 37.28 -1.68 -6.47
CA ILE A 101 37.54 -2.78 -7.40
C ILE A 101 38.37 -2.32 -8.62
N GLY A 102 38.43 -1.02 -8.87
CA GLY A 102 39.14 -0.42 -9.98
C GLY A 102 38.34 -0.39 -11.28
N LEU A 103 37.00 -0.36 -11.21
CA LEU A 103 36.13 -0.20 -12.39
C LEU A 103 35.93 1.30 -12.68
N PRO A 104 36.26 1.82 -13.88
CA PRO A 104 36.11 3.22 -14.24
C PRO A 104 34.68 3.59 -14.60
N TRP A 105 33.69 3.10 -13.81
CA TRP A 105 32.28 3.30 -14.04
C TRP A 105 31.75 4.55 -13.36
N ARG A 106 30.74 5.15 -13.96
CA ARG A 106 30.01 6.25 -13.40
C ARG A 106 28.63 5.79 -12.96
N ILE A 107 28.29 6.02 -11.71
CA ILE A 107 26.98 5.77 -11.14
C ILE A 107 26.29 7.10 -10.92
N ALA A 108 25.11 7.27 -11.50
CA ALA A 108 24.37 8.53 -11.46
C ALA A 108 22.92 8.34 -11.00
N THR A 109 22.30 9.44 -10.58
CA THR A 109 20.89 9.48 -10.18
C THR A 109 20.10 10.36 -11.14
N ARG A 110 18.86 9.93 -11.45
CA ARG A 110 17.90 10.75 -12.18
C ARG A 110 16.54 10.67 -11.51
N THR A 111 16.24 11.65 -10.71
CA THR A 111 14.97 11.80 -9.99
C THR A 111 14.36 13.19 -10.24
N GLY A 112 13.22 13.47 -9.61
CA GLY A 112 12.63 14.81 -9.62
C GLY A 112 13.61 15.89 -9.12
N ASP A 113 14.41 15.56 -8.10
CA ASP A 113 15.29 16.48 -7.39
C ASP A 113 16.68 16.65 -8.06
N THR A 114 17.02 15.83 -9.06
CA THR A 114 18.29 15.97 -9.80
C THR A 114 18.34 17.31 -10.53
N PRO A 115 19.42 18.11 -10.37
CA PRO A 115 19.58 19.42 -11.00
C PRO A 115 19.48 19.36 -12.53
N ALA A 116 18.96 20.43 -13.14
CA ALA A 116 18.77 20.49 -14.60
C ALA A 116 20.09 20.32 -15.37
N ALA A 117 21.21 20.86 -14.86
CA ALA A 117 22.54 20.70 -15.46
C ALA A 117 22.99 19.23 -15.49
N GLU A 118 22.76 18.49 -14.40
CA GLU A 118 23.05 17.05 -14.34
C GLU A 118 22.15 16.24 -15.28
N LYS A 119 20.84 16.57 -15.33
CA LYS A 119 19.91 15.95 -16.30
C LYS A 119 20.36 16.16 -17.74
N GLN A 120 20.93 17.32 -18.07
CA GLN A 120 21.51 17.58 -19.40
C GLN A 120 22.82 16.81 -19.65
N ALA A 121 23.68 16.71 -18.63
CA ALA A 121 24.91 15.93 -18.72
C ALA A 121 24.63 14.43 -18.95
N LEU A 122 23.60 13.87 -18.30
CA LEU A 122 23.14 12.50 -18.49
C LEU A 122 22.65 12.22 -19.92
N LYS A 123 22.09 13.23 -20.61
CA LYS A 123 21.71 13.08 -22.04
C LYS A 123 22.92 13.00 -22.98
N LYS A 124 24.02 13.68 -22.62
CA LYS A 124 25.23 13.67 -23.44
C LYS A 124 26.09 12.43 -23.27
N LYS A 125 26.19 11.93 -22.03
CA LYS A 125 26.95 10.73 -21.70
C LYS A 125 26.19 9.93 -20.66
N LEU A 126 25.71 8.74 -21.04
CA LEU A 126 25.02 7.82 -20.14
C LEU A 126 26.01 7.24 -19.12
N PRO A 127 25.58 7.05 -17.86
CA PRO A 127 26.34 6.27 -16.86
C PRO A 127 26.16 4.78 -17.12
N GLU A 128 27.05 3.96 -16.59
CA GLU A 128 26.93 2.51 -16.61
C GLU A 128 25.77 2.02 -15.71
N VAL A 129 25.55 2.72 -14.60
CA VAL A 129 24.43 2.46 -13.65
C VAL A 129 23.64 3.73 -13.43
N LEU A 130 22.33 3.65 -13.59
CA LEU A 130 21.41 4.76 -13.37
C LEU A 130 20.37 4.39 -12.31
N LEU A 131 20.37 5.13 -11.20
CA LEU A 131 19.33 5.06 -10.19
C LEU A 131 18.21 6.03 -10.53
N THR A 132 16.96 5.57 -10.49
CA THR A 132 15.79 6.37 -10.90
C THR A 132 14.54 6.04 -10.12
N THR A 133 13.45 6.78 -10.37
CA THR A 133 12.10 6.50 -9.83
C THR A 133 11.16 6.07 -10.97
N PRO A 134 10.02 5.41 -10.67
CA PRO A 134 9.04 5.00 -11.70
C PRO A 134 8.64 6.15 -12.62
N GLU A 135 8.35 7.33 -12.06
CA GLU A 135 7.95 8.51 -12.81
C GLU A 135 9.09 9.00 -13.75
N SER A 136 10.33 8.95 -13.27
CA SER A 136 11.49 9.35 -14.08
C SER A 136 11.80 8.37 -15.19
N LEU A 137 11.52 7.07 -15.01
CA LEU A 137 11.57 6.08 -16.09
C LEU A 137 10.58 6.45 -17.22
N HIS A 138 9.30 6.73 -16.88
CA HIS A 138 8.32 7.14 -17.86
C HIS A 138 8.69 8.47 -18.56
N LEU A 139 9.33 9.40 -17.85
CA LEU A 139 9.90 10.61 -18.46
C LEU A 139 11.06 10.29 -19.44
N MET A 140 11.79 9.21 -19.23
CA MET A 140 12.79 8.75 -20.21
C MET A 140 12.14 8.09 -21.43
N LEU A 141 11.08 7.30 -21.22
CA LEU A 141 10.29 6.70 -22.31
C LEU A 141 9.56 7.77 -23.16
N ALA A 142 9.23 8.93 -22.59
CA ALA A 142 8.63 10.06 -23.30
C ALA A 142 9.62 10.88 -24.16
N GLN A 143 10.90 10.46 -24.26
CA GLN A 143 11.90 11.13 -25.11
C GLN A 143 11.92 10.51 -26.51
N LYS A 144 12.22 11.30 -27.51
CA LYS A 144 12.48 10.79 -28.85
C LYS A 144 13.73 9.91 -28.86
N GLU A 145 13.71 8.85 -29.66
CA GLU A 145 14.80 7.89 -29.77
C GLU A 145 15.20 7.22 -28.44
N TYR A 146 14.25 7.13 -27.49
CA TYR A 146 14.50 6.50 -26.18
C TYR A 146 15.02 5.05 -26.29
N PRO A 147 14.73 4.23 -27.33
CA PRO A 147 15.30 2.90 -27.45
C PRO A 147 16.83 2.90 -27.45
N LYS A 148 17.46 3.95 -27.98
CA LYS A 148 18.93 4.09 -27.97
C LYS A 148 19.49 4.21 -26.55
N LEU A 149 18.72 4.77 -25.61
CA LEU A 149 19.16 4.91 -24.22
C LEU A 149 19.31 3.56 -23.53
N PHE A 150 18.48 2.59 -23.90
CA PHE A 150 18.39 1.27 -23.27
C PHE A 150 19.02 0.14 -24.09
N SER A 151 19.67 0.47 -25.22
CA SER A 151 20.21 -0.54 -26.16
C SER A 151 21.30 -1.45 -25.56
N GLN A 152 21.98 -1.03 -24.50
CA GLN A 152 23.02 -1.80 -23.79
C GLN A 152 22.56 -2.33 -22.43
N LEU A 153 21.27 -2.18 -22.11
CA LEU A 153 20.72 -2.57 -20.81
C LEU A 153 20.77 -4.08 -20.60
N GLN A 154 21.38 -4.52 -19.50
CA GLN A 154 21.54 -5.94 -19.14
C GLN A 154 20.68 -6.36 -17.96
N VAL A 155 20.43 -5.43 -17.03
CA VAL A 155 19.65 -5.73 -15.83
C VAL A 155 18.83 -4.52 -15.36
N VAL A 156 17.61 -4.80 -14.91
CA VAL A 156 16.75 -3.85 -14.19
C VAL A 156 16.51 -4.38 -12.78
N VAL A 157 16.78 -3.54 -11.79
CA VAL A 157 16.53 -3.84 -10.39
C VAL A 157 15.42 -2.93 -9.86
N ILE A 158 14.44 -3.53 -9.20
CA ILE A 158 13.35 -2.81 -8.53
C ILE A 158 13.54 -2.95 -7.03
N ASP A 159 13.95 -1.87 -6.42
CA ASP A 159 14.18 -1.81 -4.97
C ASP A 159 12.89 -1.54 -4.21
N GLU A 160 12.82 -2.08 -2.98
CA GLU A 160 11.65 -1.98 -2.09
C GLU A 160 10.34 -2.30 -2.84
N TRP A 161 10.32 -3.40 -3.60
CA TRP A 161 9.20 -3.78 -4.44
C TRP A 161 7.87 -3.87 -3.68
N HIS A 162 7.91 -4.26 -2.40
CA HIS A 162 6.74 -4.30 -1.52
C HIS A 162 6.06 -2.93 -1.30
N GLU A 163 6.77 -1.82 -1.51
CA GLU A 163 6.18 -0.46 -1.43
C GLU A 163 5.53 -0.03 -2.74
N LEU A 164 5.88 -0.65 -3.84
CA LEU A 164 5.32 -0.39 -5.16
C LEU A 164 4.15 -1.31 -5.49
N LEU A 165 4.26 -2.58 -5.10
CA LEU A 165 3.22 -3.58 -5.30
C LEU A 165 1.90 -3.12 -4.64
N GLY A 166 0.78 -3.27 -5.36
CA GLY A 166 -0.54 -2.80 -4.91
C GLY A 166 -0.75 -1.28 -5.03
N THR A 167 0.11 -0.59 -5.77
CA THR A 167 -0.03 0.85 -6.04
C THR A 167 0.01 1.15 -7.54
N LYS A 168 -0.54 2.30 -7.95
CA LYS A 168 -0.44 2.78 -9.34
C LYS A 168 1.02 2.99 -9.79
N ARG A 169 1.93 3.25 -8.86
CA ARG A 169 3.38 3.32 -9.14
C ARG A 169 3.96 1.96 -9.51
N GLY A 170 3.46 0.89 -8.88
CA GLY A 170 3.80 -0.49 -9.24
C GLY A 170 3.35 -0.81 -10.66
N VAL A 171 2.13 -0.43 -11.02
CA VAL A 171 1.63 -0.58 -12.40
C VAL A 171 2.47 0.21 -13.43
N GLN A 172 2.93 1.42 -13.07
CA GLN A 172 3.91 2.13 -13.91
C GLN A 172 5.20 1.32 -14.09
N VAL A 173 5.70 0.68 -13.04
CA VAL A 173 6.89 -0.19 -13.16
C VAL A 173 6.60 -1.37 -14.08
N GLU A 174 5.47 -2.07 -13.93
CA GLU A 174 5.09 -3.17 -14.80
C GLU A 174 5.07 -2.76 -16.28
N LEU A 175 4.42 -1.64 -16.62
CA LEU A 175 4.37 -1.10 -17.97
C LEU A 175 5.77 -0.68 -18.48
N GLY A 176 6.57 -0.06 -17.64
CA GLY A 176 7.96 0.29 -17.96
C GLY A 176 8.81 -0.95 -18.24
N LEU A 177 8.68 -2.01 -17.43
CA LEU A 177 9.38 -3.27 -17.59
C LEU A 177 8.94 -4.01 -18.86
N SER A 178 7.64 -4.05 -19.17
CA SER A 178 7.14 -4.66 -20.40
C SER A 178 7.77 -4.00 -21.62
N ARG A 179 7.88 -2.65 -21.59
CA ARG A 179 8.55 -1.91 -22.68
C ARG A 179 10.03 -2.20 -22.78
N LEU A 180 10.75 -2.22 -21.66
CA LEU A 180 12.20 -2.51 -21.65
C LEU A 180 12.49 -3.92 -22.14
N LYS A 181 11.68 -4.91 -21.81
CA LYS A 181 11.76 -6.27 -22.37
C LYS A 181 11.62 -6.28 -23.89
N HIS A 182 10.70 -5.47 -24.41
CA HIS A 182 10.41 -5.41 -25.84
C HIS A 182 11.50 -4.72 -26.67
N LEU A 183 12.26 -3.79 -26.04
CA LEU A 183 13.33 -3.03 -26.69
C LEU A 183 14.66 -3.78 -26.78
N THR A 184 14.87 -4.79 -25.98
CA THR A 184 16.11 -5.59 -25.96
C THR A 184 15.88 -6.89 -26.71
N PRO A 185 16.13 -6.92 -28.04
CA PRO A 185 16.01 -8.16 -28.77
C PRO A 185 17.02 -9.16 -28.25
N THR A 186 16.60 -10.40 -28.20
CA THR A 186 17.45 -11.56 -27.96
C THR A 186 18.75 -11.42 -28.78
N LEU A 187 19.92 -11.43 -28.12
CA LEU A 187 21.18 -11.59 -28.77
C LEU A 187 21.25 -13.01 -29.37
N SER A 188 20.45 -13.29 -30.42
CA SER A 188 20.63 -14.42 -31.27
C SER A 188 21.71 -14.07 -32.28
N LYS A 189 22.78 -14.84 -32.22
CA LYS A 189 23.86 -14.82 -33.21
C LYS A 189 23.33 -14.84 -34.62
N GLY A 190 23.88 -13.95 -35.44
CA GLY A 190 24.22 -14.12 -36.85
C GLY A 190 23.15 -14.63 -37.79
N GLU A 191 22.89 -13.76 -38.79
CA GLU A 191 22.38 -14.07 -40.13
C GLU A 191 20.87 -14.19 -40.35
N GLY A 192 20.36 -13.29 -41.15
CA GLY A 192 19.14 -13.46 -41.94
C GLY A 192 17.90 -12.79 -41.35
N ALA A 193 17.81 -11.47 -41.45
CA ALA A 193 16.51 -10.79 -41.37
C ALA A 193 15.70 -11.13 -42.63
N GLU A 194 15.07 -12.28 -42.70
CA GLU A 194 13.96 -12.53 -43.60
C GLU A 194 12.70 -11.86 -43.06
N LYS A 195 12.09 -11.02 -43.90
CA LYS A 195 10.78 -10.44 -43.69
C LYS A 195 9.77 -11.55 -43.42
N LEU A 196 9.33 -11.68 -42.18
CA LEU A 196 8.20 -12.54 -41.87
C LEU A 196 6.93 -11.91 -42.45
N ASP A 197 6.44 -12.59 -43.47
CA ASP A 197 5.19 -12.34 -44.16
C ASP A 197 4.02 -12.41 -43.13
N THR A 198 3.29 -11.31 -43.01
CA THR A 198 2.18 -11.13 -42.07
C THR A 198 0.94 -11.88 -42.54
N LYS A 199 0.91 -13.18 -42.26
CA LYS A 199 -0.33 -13.97 -42.18
C LYS A 199 -0.31 -14.83 -40.95
N VAL A 200 -0.33 -14.20 -39.75
CA VAL A 200 -0.70 -14.89 -38.53
C VAL A 200 -2.23 -14.93 -38.52
N LYS A 201 -2.79 -16.09 -38.91
CA LYS A 201 -4.19 -16.41 -38.59
C LYS A 201 -4.39 -16.21 -37.11
N GLU A 202 -5.44 -15.47 -36.74
CA GLU A 202 -5.91 -15.37 -35.34
C GLU A 202 -6.03 -16.77 -34.74
N LYS A 203 -5.12 -17.15 -33.88
CA LYS A 203 -5.00 -18.48 -33.32
C LYS A 203 -5.78 -18.68 -32.04
N TYR A 204 -6.36 -17.58 -31.51
CA TYR A 204 -7.14 -17.62 -30.27
C TYR A 204 -8.38 -16.74 -30.40
N PRO A 205 -9.59 -17.27 -30.10
CA PRO A 205 -10.75 -16.42 -29.93
C PRO A 205 -10.39 -15.38 -28.85
N GLY A 206 -10.66 -14.12 -29.15
CA GLY A 206 -10.40 -13.02 -28.21
C GLY A 206 -11.05 -13.29 -26.85
N TYR A 207 -10.57 -12.64 -25.82
CA TYR A 207 -10.90 -12.82 -24.38
C TYR A 207 -12.37 -12.55 -24.01
N HIS A 208 -13.31 -12.65 -24.93
CA HIS A 208 -14.74 -12.62 -24.66
C HIS A 208 -15.19 -13.97 -24.11
N THR A 209 -14.73 -14.25 -22.86
CA THR A 209 -15.22 -15.42 -22.11
C THR A 209 -16.55 -15.16 -21.44
N THR A 210 -16.99 -13.88 -21.38
CA THR A 210 -18.25 -13.44 -20.78
C THR A 210 -18.67 -12.07 -21.33
N ASP A 211 -19.95 -11.73 -21.25
CA ASP A 211 -20.42 -10.38 -21.55
C ASP A 211 -20.11 -9.37 -20.44
N ALA A 212 -20.18 -8.06 -20.74
CA ALA A 212 -19.80 -7.01 -19.82
C ALA A 212 -20.65 -6.95 -18.54
N LEU A 213 -21.95 -7.31 -18.61
CA LEU A 213 -22.84 -7.30 -17.45
C LEU A 213 -22.53 -8.47 -16.52
N SER A 214 -22.37 -9.67 -17.09
CA SER A 214 -21.99 -10.88 -16.33
C SER A 214 -20.58 -10.74 -15.72
N TRP A 215 -19.65 -10.09 -16.43
CA TRP A 215 -18.34 -9.75 -15.90
C TRP A 215 -18.44 -8.83 -14.69
N GLN A 216 -19.22 -7.77 -14.81
CA GLN A 216 -19.39 -6.77 -13.75
C GLN A 216 -20.06 -7.36 -12.51
N ALA A 217 -21.03 -8.27 -12.70
CA ALA A 217 -21.72 -8.94 -11.61
C ALA A 217 -20.86 -9.98 -10.86
N ASN A 218 -19.90 -10.62 -11.54
CA ASN A 218 -19.20 -11.79 -10.99
C ASN A 218 -17.71 -11.62 -10.80
N ILE A 219 -17.12 -10.50 -11.21
CA ILE A 219 -15.66 -10.27 -11.08
C ILE A 219 -15.19 -10.25 -9.61
N ASP A 220 -16.04 -9.75 -8.72
CA ASP A 220 -15.71 -9.68 -7.31
C ASP A 220 -15.82 -11.05 -6.63
N ASN A 221 -16.76 -11.88 -7.05
CA ASN A 221 -16.84 -13.29 -6.66
C ASN A 221 -15.58 -14.06 -7.11
N ALA A 222 -15.14 -13.83 -8.36
CA ALA A 222 -13.92 -14.46 -8.86
C ALA A 222 -12.66 -13.99 -8.10
N LYS A 223 -12.58 -12.73 -7.71
CA LYS A 223 -11.49 -12.23 -6.85
C LYS A 223 -11.55 -12.85 -5.45
N PHE A 224 -12.73 -12.92 -4.86
CA PHE A 224 -12.93 -13.51 -3.55
C PHE A 224 -12.48 -14.97 -3.51
N MET A 225 -12.96 -15.82 -4.44
CA MET A 225 -12.57 -17.22 -4.53
C MET A 225 -11.06 -17.40 -4.75
N ARG A 226 -10.38 -16.49 -5.44
CA ARG A 226 -8.90 -16.50 -5.58
C ARG A 226 -8.16 -16.32 -4.27
N HIS A 227 -8.73 -15.64 -3.30
CA HIS A 227 -8.09 -15.33 -2.01
C HIS A 227 -8.39 -16.34 -0.91
N GLN A 228 -9.43 -17.16 -1.10
CA GLN A 228 -9.80 -18.23 -0.15
C GLN A 228 -9.90 -19.59 -0.86
N PRO A 229 -8.82 -20.05 -1.50
CA PRO A 229 -8.84 -21.37 -2.12
C PRO A 229 -8.91 -22.44 -1.04
N THR A 230 -9.59 -23.54 -1.33
CA THR A 230 -9.52 -24.77 -0.50
C THR A 230 -8.08 -25.29 -0.49
N GLU A 231 -7.74 -26.14 0.46
CA GLU A 231 -6.43 -26.78 0.53
C GLU A 231 -6.09 -27.55 -0.75
N ALA A 232 -7.07 -28.29 -1.30
CA ALA A 232 -6.93 -29.02 -2.55
C ALA A 232 -6.70 -28.08 -3.75
N GLU A 233 -7.49 -27.01 -3.88
CA GLU A 233 -7.28 -25.98 -4.91
C GLU A 233 -5.90 -25.34 -4.80
N ASN A 234 -5.43 -25.07 -3.59
CA ASN A 234 -4.12 -24.47 -3.39
C ASN A 234 -2.99 -25.39 -3.84
N ILE A 235 -3.05 -26.69 -3.49
CA ILE A 235 -2.08 -27.69 -3.94
C ILE A 235 -2.09 -27.79 -5.46
N LEU A 236 -3.25 -27.94 -6.07
CA LEU A 236 -3.37 -28.07 -7.52
C LEU A 236 -2.91 -26.78 -8.25
N TRP A 237 -3.19 -25.60 -7.69
CA TRP A 237 -2.69 -24.34 -8.21
C TRP A 237 -1.17 -24.25 -8.22
N GLN A 238 -0.49 -24.73 -7.16
CA GLN A 238 0.98 -24.77 -7.13
C GLN A 238 1.58 -25.61 -8.25
N LEU A 239 0.86 -26.63 -8.73
CA LEU A 239 1.28 -27.49 -9.83
C LEU A 239 0.89 -26.95 -11.22
N LEU A 240 -0.20 -26.15 -11.31
CA LEU A 240 -0.71 -25.60 -12.57
C LEU A 240 -0.12 -24.22 -12.91
N ARG A 241 0.22 -23.41 -11.90
CA ARG A 241 0.70 -22.04 -12.08
C ARG A 241 2.04 -21.95 -12.80
N GLY A 242 2.31 -20.77 -13.38
CA GLY A 242 3.59 -20.48 -14.01
C GLY A 242 3.88 -21.34 -15.25
N LYS A 243 2.86 -21.84 -15.94
CA LYS A 243 2.98 -22.72 -17.11
C LYS A 243 3.72 -24.04 -16.82
N ARG A 244 3.72 -24.55 -15.60
CA ARG A 244 4.39 -25.82 -15.23
C ARG A 244 3.91 -27.04 -16.04
N THR A 245 2.73 -26.94 -16.62
CA THR A 245 2.16 -27.94 -17.56
C THR A 245 2.45 -27.63 -19.02
N GLY A 246 3.28 -26.61 -19.32
CA GLY A 246 3.51 -26.11 -20.66
C GLY A 246 2.47 -25.10 -21.15
N TYR A 247 1.36 -24.94 -20.42
CA TYR A 247 0.23 -24.07 -20.79
C TYR A 247 -0.15 -23.15 -19.64
N LYS A 248 -0.73 -21.96 -19.99
CA LYS A 248 -1.16 -20.98 -18.98
C LYS A 248 -2.53 -21.36 -18.42
N PHE A 249 -2.57 -21.68 -17.13
CA PHE A 249 -3.79 -21.79 -16.37
C PHE A 249 -4.11 -20.47 -15.66
N ARG A 250 -5.39 -20.18 -15.50
CA ARG A 250 -5.92 -19.12 -14.65
C ARG A 250 -6.81 -19.75 -13.60
N ARG A 251 -6.76 -19.25 -12.38
CA ARG A 251 -7.65 -19.68 -11.31
C ARG A 251 -8.82 -18.72 -11.17
N GLN A 252 -9.99 -19.23 -10.87
CA GLN A 252 -11.21 -18.47 -10.59
C GLN A 252 -11.44 -17.39 -11.67
N HIS A 253 -11.41 -17.81 -12.94
CA HIS A 253 -11.58 -16.95 -14.10
C HIS A 253 -12.98 -17.04 -14.64
N LEU A 254 -13.66 -15.90 -14.81
CA LEU A 254 -15.04 -15.86 -15.28
C LEU A 254 -15.13 -16.29 -16.76
N VAL A 255 -15.94 -17.29 -17.01
CA VAL A 255 -16.24 -17.84 -18.36
C VAL A 255 -17.74 -17.90 -18.52
N LEU A 256 -18.28 -17.13 -19.47
CA LEU A 256 -19.72 -16.93 -19.59
C LEU A 256 -20.27 -16.41 -18.26
N ASN A 257 -21.16 -17.14 -17.60
CA ASN A 257 -21.72 -16.78 -16.30
C ASN A 257 -21.16 -17.66 -15.16
N TYR A 258 -20.04 -18.39 -15.39
CA TYR A 258 -19.48 -19.35 -14.44
C TYR A 258 -18.05 -18.97 -14.06
N ILE A 259 -17.65 -19.29 -12.85
CA ILE A 259 -16.30 -19.10 -12.32
C ILE A 259 -15.70 -20.48 -12.05
N PRO A 260 -15.00 -21.11 -13.02
CA PRO A 260 -14.31 -22.38 -12.79
C PRO A 260 -13.07 -22.17 -11.93
N ASP A 261 -12.67 -23.21 -11.17
CA ASP A 261 -11.49 -23.14 -10.30
C ASP A 261 -10.22 -22.87 -11.09
N PHE A 262 -10.04 -23.62 -12.20
CA PHE A 262 -8.92 -23.40 -13.11
C PHE A 262 -9.34 -23.51 -14.56
N ILE A 263 -8.75 -22.66 -15.40
CA ILE A 263 -8.97 -22.72 -16.84
C ILE A 263 -7.69 -22.48 -17.64
N CYS A 264 -7.48 -23.27 -18.66
CA CYS A 264 -6.56 -23.05 -19.74
C CYS A 264 -7.31 -22.56 -20.99
N LEU A 265 -7.31 -21.24 -21.21
CA LEU A 265 -8.02 -20.63 -22.34
C LEU A 265 -7.46 -21.08 -23.69
N GLU A 266 -6.15 -21.30 -23.73
CA GLU A 266 -5.45 -21.75 -24.95
C GLU A 266 -5.96 -23.11 -25.47
N LYS A 267 -6.28 -24.00 -24.53
CA LYS A 267 -6.79 -25.35 -24.84
C LYS A 267 -8.28 -25.50 -24.58
N LYS A 268 -8.95 -24.44 -24.19
CA LYS A 268 -10.35 -24.46 -23.76
C LYS A 268 -10.64 -25.55 -22.72
N LEU A 269 -9.67 -25.76 -21.81
CA LEU A 269 -9.74 -26.75 -20.75
C LEU A 269 -10.09 -26.08 -19.43
N ILE A 270 -11.15 -26.55 -18.81
CA ILE A 270 -11.61 -26.21 -17.47
C ILE A 270 -11.25 -27.37 -16.53
N VAL A 271 -10.74 -27.05 -15.35
CA VAL A 271 -10.47 -28.02 -14.28
C VAL A 271 -11.19 -27.55 -13.03
N GLU A 272 -12.06 -28.38 -12.47
CA GLU A 272 -12.82 -28.13 -11.25
C GLU A 272 -12.43 -29.12 -10.17
N VAL A 273 -12.42 -28.65 -8.90
CA VAL A 273 -12.07 -29.43 -7.72
C VAL A 273 -13.28 -29.49 -6.79
N ASP A 274 -14.00 -30.60 -6.82
CA ASP A 274 -15.28 -30.74 -6.13
C ASP A 274 -15.11 -31.15 -4.66
N GLY A 275 -15.71 -30.41 -3.75
CA GLY A 275 -15.82 -30.76 -2.32
C GLY A 275 -16.85 -31.84 -2.08
N GLY A 276 -16.57 -32.76 -1.12
CA GLY A 276 -17.39 -33.96 -0.86
C GLY A 276 -18.84 -33.78 -0.32
N TYR A 277 -19.46 -32.59 -0.51
CA TYR A 277 -20.80 -32.26 0.01
C TYR A 277 -21.92 -32.29 -1.02
N HIS A 278 -21.68 -32.72 -2.27
CA HIS A 278 -22.71 -32.74 -3.30
C HIS A 278 -23.49 -34.07 -3.30
N THR A 279 -24.37 -34.30 -2.29
CA THR A 279 -25.19 -35.52 -2.17
C THR A 279 -26.64 -35.31 -2.57
N SER A 280 -27.08 -34.15 -3.01
CA SER A 280 -28.44 -33.95 -3.50
C SER A 280 -28.55 -34.20 -5.01
N ILE A 281 -29.59 -34.98 -5.42
CA ILE A 281 -29.86 -35.29 -6.81
C ILE A 281 -30.09 -34.01 -7.66
N GLU A 282 -30.66 -32.97 -7.06
CA GLU A 282 -30.85 -31.65 -7.70
C GLU A 282 -29.55 -30.94 -8.05
N GLN A 283 -28.57 -31.03 -7.19
CA GLN A 283 -27.23 -30.39 -7.41
C GLN A 283 -26.47 -31.11 -8.52
N GLN A 284 -26.55 -32.45 -8.58
CA GLN A 284 -25.93 -33.24 -9.65
C GLN A 284 -26.51 -32.88 -11.01
N HIS A 285 -27.83 -32.66 -11.09
CA HIS A 285 -28.51 -32.29 -12.34
C HIS A 285 -28.09 -30.90 -12.83
N LEU A 286 -27.93 -29.93 -11.91
CA LEU A 286 -27.43 -28.57 -12.22
C LEU A 286 -25.99 -28.58 -12.70
N ASP A 287 -25.14 -29.41 -12.10
CA ASP A 287 -23.74 -29.58 -12.47
C ASP A 287 -23.57 -30.29 -13.82
N GLU A 288 -24.44 -31.22 -14.15
CA GLU A 288 -24.50 -31.85 -15.47
C GLU A 288 -24.97 -30.87 -16.55
N GLU A 289 -26.00 -30.06 -16.29
CA GLU A 289 -26.49 -29.02 -17.20
C GLU A 289 -25.39 -27.97 -17.45
N ARG A 290 -24.70 -27.54 -16.40
CA ARG A 290 -23.56 -26.61 -16.47
C ARG A 290 -22.46 -27.18 -17.33
N THR A 291 -22.08 -28.42 -17.13
CA THR A 291 -21.03 -29.11 -17.90
C THR A 291 -21.45 -29.26 -19.37
N ALA A 292 -22.69 -29.66 -19.63
CA ALA A 292 -23.25 -29.77 -21.00
C ALA A 292 -23.22 -28.40 -21.72
N TYR A 293 -23.57 -27.33 -21.00
CA TYR A 293 -23.55 -25.99 -21.56
C TYR A 293 -22.10 -25.54 -21.90
N LEU A 294 -21.16 -25.73 -20.99
CA LEU A 294 -19.74 -25.40 -21.23
C LEU A 294 -19.14 -26.21 -22.38
N ASN A 295 -19.49 -27.51 -22.48
CA ASN A 295 -19.09 -28.36 -23.58
C ASN A 295 -19.67 -27.88 -24.93
N SER A 296 -20.92 -27.42 -24.96
CA SER A 296 -21.53 -26.86 -26.17
C SER A 296 -20.83 -25.58 -26.66
N GLN A 297 -20.18 -24.84 -25.77
CA GLN A 297 -19.37 -23.66 -26.06
C GLN A 297 -17.92 -24.02 -26.42
N GLY A 298 -17.61 -25.32 -26.52
CA GLY A 298 -16.34 -25.85 -26.96
C GLY A 298 -15.26 -25.92 -25.85
N TYR A 299 -15.67 -25.83 -24.59
CA TYR A 299 -14.79 -26.11 -23.45
C TYR A 299 -14.84 -27.57 -23.06
N THR A 300 -13.73 -28.13 -22.60
CA THR A 300 -13.69 -29.44 -21.97
C THR A 300 -13.56 -29.26 -20.47
N VAL A 301 -14.38 -29.95 -19.66
CA VAL A 301 -14.36 -29.86 -18.21
C VAL A 301 -13.76 -31.14 -17.63
N LEU A 302 -12.68 -31.05 -16.88
CA LEU A 302 -12.12 -32.13 -16.05
C LEU A 302 -12.47 -31.85 -14.60
N ARG A 303 -13.00 -32.84 -13.89
CA ARG A 303 -13.34 -32.75 -12.47
C ARG A 303 -12.52 -33.72 -11.67
N TYR A 304 -12.09 -33.26 -10.52
CA TYR A 304 -11.37 -34.07 -9.53
C TYR A 304 -11.96 -33.77 -8.15
N THR A 305 -12.04 -34.77 -7.32
CA THR A 305 -12.48 -34.60 -5.93
C THR A 305 -11.35 -34.02 -5.08
N ASN A 306 -11.69 -33.33 -3.99
CA ASN A 306 -10.69 -32.89 -3.00
C ASN A 306 -9.76 -34.02 -2.57
N ASP A 307 -10.32 -35.21 -2.32
CA ASP A 307 -9.54 -36.39 -1.88
C ASP A 307 -8.55 -36.84 -2.94
N GLU A 308 -8.92 -36.87 -4.22
CA GLU A 308 -8.00 -37.20 -5.30
C GLU A 308 -6.82 -36.23 -5.41
N VAL A 309 -7.08 -34.93 -5.23
CA VAL A 309 -6.04 -33.90 -5.28
C VAL A 309 -5.13 -33.96 -4.05
N LEU A 310 -5.71 -34.18 -2.86
CA LEU A 310 -4.95 -34.22 -1.61
C LEU A 310 -4.09 -35.49 -1.49
N GLN A 311 -4.62 -36.65 -1.93
CA GLN A 311 -3.91 -37.92 -1.81
C GLN A 311 -2.90 -38.18 -2.93
N ASN A 312 -3.19 -37.74 -4.16
CA ASN A 312 -2.37 -38.03 -5.33
C ASN A 312 -2.26 -36.84 -6.31
N PRO A 313 -1.71 -35.67 -5.91
CA PRO A 313 -1.65 -34.47 -6.75
C PRO A 313 -0.82 -34.68 -8.05
N GLU A 314 0.19 -35.55 -8.00
CA GLU A 314 1.02 -35.85 -9.17
C GLU A 314 0.22 -36.61 -10.25
N LYS A 315 -0.65 -37.54 -9.85
CA LYS A 315 -1.49 -38.30 -10.79
C LYS A 315 -2.52 -37.39 -11.46
N VAL A 316 -3.07 -36.43 -10.71
CA VAL A 316 -4.02 -35.42 -11.23
C VAL A 316 -3.32 -34.53 -12.26
N ILE A 317 -2.13 -34.03 -11.94
CA ILE A 317 -1.37 -33.17 -12.89
C ILE A 317 -0.93 -33.93 -14.15
N ASP A 318 -0.57 -35.21 -14.03
CA ASP A 318 -0.19 -36.02 -15.18
C ASP A 318 -1.38 -36.31 -16.08
N SER A 319 -2.58 -36.51 -15.54
CA SER A 319 -3.82 -36.61 -16.30
C SER A 319 -4.12 -35.32 -17.09
N ILE A 320 -3.92 -34.15 -16.45
CA ILE A 320 -4.08 -32.85 -17.09
C ILE A 320 -3.03 -32.66 -18.20
N LYS A 321 -1.76 -33.02 -17.95
CA LYS A 321 -0.70 -32.95 -18.97
C LYS A 321 -0.97 -33.86 -20.14
N GLN A 322 -1.41 -35.10 -19.91
CA GLN A 322 -1.75 -36.05 -20.96
C GLN A 322 -2.85 -35.53 -21.88
N TYR A 323 -3.83 -34.81 -21.31
CA TYR A 323 -4.86 -34.14 -22.12
C TYR A 323 -4.25 -33.00 -22.98
N LEU A 324 -3.36 -32.20 -22.39
CA LEU A 324 -2.72 -31.07 -23.06
C LEU A 324 -1.74 -31.47 -24.17
N GLU A 325 -1.04 -32.59 -24.01
CA GLU A 325 -0.05 -33.11 -24.96
C GLU A 325 -0.64 -33.72 -26.23
N LYS A 326 -1.89 -34.19 -26.18
CA LYS A 326 -2.59 -34.73 -27.39
C LYS A 326 -2.76 -33.72 -28.52
N SER A 327 -2.31 -32.47 -28.37
CA SER A 327 -2.50 -31.39 -29.34
C SER A 327 -1.36 -30.37 -29.35
N SER A 328 -0.08 -30.77 -29.39
CA SER A 328 1.06 -29.84 -29.40
C SER A 328 1.94 -29.92 -30.65
N LEU A 329 2.42 -28.74 -31.11
CA LEU A 329 3.52 -28.50 -32.04
C LEU A 329 4.67 -27.79 -31.28
N PRO A 330 5.93 -27.88 -31.72
CA PRO A 330 7.11 -27.70 -30.88
C PRO A 330 7.47 -26.25 -30.54
N LEU A 331 8.08 -26.10 -29.36
CA LEU A 331 8.58 -24.88 -28.74
C LEU A 331 9.87 -24.39 -29.38
N GLY A 332 9.97 -23.09 -29.62
CA GLY A 332 11.20 -22.39 -30.04
C GLY A 332 11.91 -21.72 -28.85
N GLU A 333 13.21 -21.62 -29.01
CA GLU A 333 14.29 -21.33 -28.06
C GLU A 333 14.26 -20.03 -27.25
N GLY A 334 14.95 -20.11 -26.14
CA GLY A 334 15.27 -19.26 -25.01
C GLY A 334 15.30 -17.73 -25.08
N TRP A 335 14.79 -17.12 -24.00
CA TRP A 335 14.88 -15.69 -23.70
C TRP A 335 16.32 -15.28 -23.37
N GLY A 336 16.99 -14.59 -24.29
CA GLY A 336 18.25 -13.88 -24.07
C GLY A 336 18.00 -12.39 -23.75
N GLY A 337 17.08 -12.07 -22.83
CA GLY A 337 16.63 -10.70 -22.54
C GLY A 337 17.29 -10.07 -21.31
N VAL A 338 16.86 -8.83 -20.99
CA VAL A 338 17.24 -8.10 -19.78
C VAL A 338 16.82 -8.86 -18.54
N LYS A 339 17.76 -9.07 -17.60
CA LYS A 339 17.46 -9.67 -16.30
C LYS A 339 16.66 -8.72 -15.44
N ILE A 340 15.64 -9.21 -14.74
CA ILE A 340 14.78 -8.41 -13.86
C ILE A 340 14.86 -8.98 -12.45
N TRP A 341 15.24 -8.14 -11.50
CA TRP A 341 15.31 -8.51 -10.10
C TRP A 341 14.57 -7.53 -9.22
N GLY A 342 13.69 -8.05 -8.36
CA GLY A 342 13.07 -7.29 -7.29
C GLY A 342 13.79 -7.47 -5.97
N ILE A 343 13.80 -6.44 -5.13
CA ILE A 343 14.25 -6.50 -3.74
C ILE A 343 13.05 -6.19 -2.85
N SER A 344 12.79 -7.05 -1.86
CA SER A 344 11.73 -6.86 -0.88
C SER A 344 12.22 -7.25 0.52
N ALA A 345 11.78 -6.49 1.53
CA ALA A 345 12.10 -6.83 2.93
C ALA A 345 11.01 -7.69 3.56
N THR A 346 9.78 -7.19 3.62
CA THR A 346 8.68 -7.79 4.39
C THR A 346 7.42 -7.82 3.55
N ILE A 347 7.06 -9.01 3.06
CA ILE A 347 5.85 -9.24 2.27
C ILE A 347 5.37 -10.67 2.46
N GLY A 348 4.07 -10.88 2.59
CA GLY A 348 3.47 -12.19 2.83
C GLY A 348 3.32 -13.05 1.57
N ASN A 349 2.99 -12.44 0.42
CA ASN A 349 2.71 -13.12 -0.85
C ASN A 349 3.87 -13.00 -1.85
N LEU A 350 5.04 -13.53 -1.48
CA LEU A 350 6.27 -13.39 -2.26
C LEU A 350 6.17 -13.94 -3.68
N GLU A 351 5.53 -15.08 -3.87
CA GLU A 351 5.38 -15.73 -5.17
C GLU A 351 4.57 -14.85 -6.13
N GLN A 352 3.42 -14.34 -5.66
CA GLN A 352 2.62 -13.41 -6.45
C GLN A 352 3.37 -12.10 -6.72
N ALA A 353 4.16 -11.63 -5.75
CA ALA A 353 4.99 -10.44 -5.93
C ALA A 353 6.04 -10.61 -7.05
N ALA A 354 6.61 -11.81 -7.20
CA ALA A 354 7.52 -12.15 -8.29
C ALA A 354 6.77 -12.27 -9.63
N GLU A 355 5.59 -12.88 -9.65
CA GLU A 355 4.74 -13.00 -10.84
C GLU A 355 4.33 -11.62 -11.38
N VAL A 356 3.90 -10.70 -10.50
CA VAL A 356 3.56 -9.32 -10.87
C VAL A 356 4.78 -8.58 -11.44
N LEU A 357 5.94 -8.73 -10.80
CA LEU A 357 7.16 -8.08 -11.23
C LEU A 357 7.63 -8.54 -12.61
N LEU A 358 7.61 -9.83 -12.84
CA LEU A 358 8.14 -10.44 -14.06
C LEU A 358 7.15 -10.45 -15.20
N GLY A 359 5.84 -10.36 -14.89
CA GLY A 359 4.77 -10.42 -15.88
C GLY A 359 4.40 -11.86 -16.27
N ASN A 360 3.32 -11.97 -17.05
CA ASN A 360 2.68 -13.25 -17.35
C ASN A 360 3.39 -14.09 -18.42
N ASP A 361 4.29 -13.49 -19.15
CA ASP A 361 5.04 -14.08 -20.27
C ASP A 361 6.43 -14.63 -19.86
N PHE A 362 6.82 -14.43 -18.59
CA PHE A 362 8.14 -14.83 -18.11
C PHE A 362 8.20 -16.34 -17.84
N PRO A 363 9.23 -17.07 -18.36
CA PRO A 363 9.35 -18.51 -18.16
C PRO A 363 9.59 -18.87 -16.69
N PRO A 364 8.75 -19.75 -16.08
CA PRO A 364 8.88 -20.10 -14.66
C PRO A 364 10.22 -20.74 -14.29
N GLU A 365 10.81 -21.50 -15.19
CA GLU A 365 12.10 -22.17 -15.00
C GLU A 365 13.28 -21.18 -14.89
N GLN A 366 13.10 -19.95 -15.32
CA GLN A 366 14.08 -18.86 -15.22
C GLN A 366 13.82 -17.95 -14.01
N VAL A 367 12.83 -18.25 -13.18
CA VAL A 367 12.50 -17.49 -11.97
C VAL A 367 13.20 -18.09 -10.76
N LYS A 368 13.93 -17.27 -10.01
CA LYS A 368 14.59 -17.65 -8.77
C LYS A 368 14.14 -16.77 -7.63
N MET A 369 13.74 -17.40 -6.53
CA MET A 369 13.44 -16.74 -5.26
C MET A 369 14.62 -16.95 -4.32
N VAL A 370 15.30 -15.87 -3.94
CA VAL A 370 16.41 -15.91 -2.97
C VAL A 370 15.89 -15.35 -1.64
N ARG A 371 16.00 -16.12 -0.58
CA ARG A 371 15.53 -15.73 0.77
C ARG A 371 16.70 -15.67 1.74
N ALA A 372 16.89 -14.54 2.37
CA ALA A 372 17.87 -14.40 3.44
C ALA A 372 17.29 -14.99 4.74
N ASN A 373 17.74 -16.16 5.12
CA ASN A 373 17.41 -16.77 6.40
C ASN A 373 18.33 -16.17 7.51
N LEU A 374 18.25 -14.86 7.69
CA LEU A 374 18.97 -14.16 8.74
C LEU A 374 18.03 -14.00 9.93
N GLU A 375 18.33 -14.69 11.02
CA GLU A 375 17.63 -14.49 12.29
C GLU A 375 18.16 -13.22 12.95
N LYS A 376 17.45 -12.10 12.74
CA LYS A 376 17.70 -10.88 13.51
C LYS A 376 17.03 -11.01 14.86
N LYS A 377 17.82 -11.07 15.94
CA LYS A 377 17.27 -11.06 17.30
C LYS A 377 16.55 -9.75 17.54
N LEU A 378 15.26 -9.82 17.84
CA LEU A 378 14.40 -8.68 18.09
C LEU A 378 13.85 -8.81 19.52
N ASP A 379 14.15 -7.84 20.37
CA ASP A 379 13.61 -7.71 21.74
C ASP A 379 12.52 -6.64 21.72
N ILE A 380 11.26 -7.08 21.82
CA ILE A 380 10.08 -6.22 21.82
C ILE A 380 9.52 -6.14 23.23
N ARG A 381 9.47 -4.95 23.80
CA ARG A 381 8.95 -4.70 25.13
C ARG A 381 7.78 -3.73 25.08
N SER A 382 6.68 -4.11 25.70
CA SER A 382 5.54 -3.18 25.85
C SER A 382 5.72 -2.36 27.14
N ILE A 383 5.46 -1.05 27.07
CA ILE A 383 5.39 -0.22 28.25
C ILE A 383 4.03 -0.39 28.88
N ILE A 384 4.00 -0.94 30.08
CA ILE A 384 2.77 -1.25 30.79
C ILE A 384 2.55 -0.20 31.87
N PRO A 385 1.38 0.48 31.91
CA PRO A 385 1.03 1.41 32.95
C PRO A 385 1.02 0.73 34.32
N GLN A 386 1.51 1.41 35.35
CA GLN A 386 1.56 0.86 36.72
C GLN A 386 0.16 0.55 37.31
N ASN A 387 -0.86 1.37 36.96
CA ASN A 387 -2.25 1.19 37.38
C ASN A 387 -3.17 1.20 36.16
N ILE A 388 -3.49 0.03 35.65
CA ILE A 388 -4.32 -0.10 34.45
C ILE A 388 -5.79 0.31 34.73
N GLU A 389 -6.25 0.20 35.99
CA GLU A 389 -7.57 0.64 36.45
C GLU A 389 -7.74 2.17 36.30
N ASN A 390 -6.64 2.93 36.45
CA ASN A 390 -6.60 4.38 36.26
C ASN A 390 -6.21 4.79 34.82
N TYR A 391 -5.89 3.79 33.96
CA TYR A 391 -5.59 4.02 32.59
C TYR A 391 -6.90 4.33 31.86
N SER A 392 -7.06 5.55 31.34
CA SER A 392 -8.29 5.90 30.62
C SER A 392 -8.54 4.90 29.50
N TRP A 393 -9.73 4.32 29.43
CA TRP A 393 -10.15 3.37 28.39
C TRP A 393 -10.11 3.98 26.99
N ALA A 394 -9.95 5.29 26.90
CA ALA A 394 -9.88 6.03 25.66
C ALA A 394 -8.59 6.85 25.53
N GLY A 395 -8.14 7.00 24.29
CA GLY A 395 -6.85 7.52 23.91
C GLY A 395 -6.41 8.83 24.53
N HIS A 396 -5.20 8.84 25.04
CA HIS A 396 -4.45 10.01 25.54
C HIS A 396 -3.17 10.25 24.70
N ILE A 397 -3.14 9.73 23.50
CA ILE A 397 -2.00 9.85 22.54
C ILE A 397 -0.67 9.29 23.14
N GLY A 398 -0.73 8.45 24.17
CA GLY A 398 0.42 7.87 24.86
C GLY A 398 1.17 8.82 25.80
N LEU A 399 0.77 10.08 25.95
CA LEU A 399 1.49 11.08 26.76
C LEU A 399 1.53 10.78 28.25
N LYS A 400 0.58 10.00 28.76
CA LYS A 400 0.61 9.56 30.17
C LYS A 400 1.80 8.67 30.50
N LEU A 401 2.39 8.03 29.48
CA LEU A 401 3.56 7.16 29.57
C LEU A 401 4.87 7.90 29.18
N LEU A 402 4.80 9.22 29.05
CA LEU A 402 5.96 10.04 28.73
C LEU A 402 7.12 9.87 29.73
N PRO A 403 6.90 9.83 31.06
CA PRO A 403 7.99 9.63 32.01
C PRO A 403 8.74 8.31 31.78
N GLU A 404 8.01 7.19 31.58
CA GLU A 404 8.57 5.88 31.34
C GLU A 404 9.38 5.85 30.00
N VAL A 405 8.87 6.52 28.98
CA VAL A 405 9.58 6.68 27.70
C VAL A 405 10.87 7.47 27.90
N MET A 406 10.84 8.56 28.69
CA MET A 406 12.01 9.38 28.92
C MET A 406 13.08 8.67 29.76
N GLU A 407 12.70 7.76 30.65
CA GLU A 407 13.67 6.87 31.33
C GLU A 407 14.41 5.96 30.33
N ILE A 408 13.72 5.46 29.31
CA ILE A 408 14.31 4.64 28.25
C ILE A 408 15.26 5.52 27.41
N VAL A 409 14.81 6.70 27.01
CA VAL A 409 15.61 7.67 26.25
C VAL A 409 16.87 8.06 27.02
N ALA A 410 16.80 8.26 28.34
CA ALA A 410 17.95 8.60 29.16
C ALA A 410 19.04 7.50 29.12
N LYS A 411 18.64 6.23 29.11
CA LYS A 411 19.53 5.05 29.10
C LYS A 411 20.13 4.76 27.71
N SER A 412 19.48 5.21 26.63
CA SER A 412 19.91 4.99 25.25
C SER A 412 20.94 6.02 24.81
N LYS A 413 21.78 5.74 23.79
CA LYS A 413 22.60 6.75 23.11
C LYS A 413 21.77 7.58 22.18
N THR A 414 21.04 6.92 21.27
CA THR A 414 20.14 7.55 20.30
C THR A 414 18.82 6.80 20.25
N THR A 415 17.70 7.51 20.31
CA THR A 415 16.35 6.95 20.28
C THR A 415 15.55 7.53 19.13
N LEU A 416 14.83 6.68 18.38
CA LEU A 416 13.77 7.09 17.46
C LEU A 416 12.42 6.84 18.10
N ILE A 417 11.58 7.88 18.24
CA ILE A 417 10.18 7.76 18.63
C ILE A 417 9.32 7.87 17.39
N PHE A 418 8.75 6.73 16.97
CA PHE A 418 7.82 6.66 15.85
C PHE A 418 6.40 6.93 16.30
N THR A 419 5.74 7.85 15.61
CA THR A 419 4.31 8.12 15.76
C THR A 419 3.59 7.81 14.44
N ASN A 420 2.26 7.62 14.51
CA ASN A 420 1.49 7.27 13.32
C ASN A 420 1.09 8.48 12.48
N THR A 421 1.02 9.67 13.08
CA THR A 421 0.60 10.90 12.39
C THR A 421 1.57 12.04 12.66
N ARG A 422 1.61 13.00 11.73
CA ARG A 422 2.40 14.23 11.86
C ARG A 422 1.97 15.04 13.09
N SER A 423 0.66 15.09 13.36
CA SER A 423 0.12 15.76 14.56
C SER A 423 0.66 15.13 15.84
N GLN A 424 0.69 13.79 15.93
CA GLN A 424 1.26 13.11 17.09
C GLN A 424 2.75 13.41 17.26
N SER A 425 3.53 13.51 16.16
CA SER A 425 4.94 13.89 16.23
C SER A 425 5.12 15.28 16.84
N GLU A 426 4.32 16.25 16.40
CA GLU A 426 4.36 17.61 16.95
C GLU A 426 3.97 17.62 18.44
N ILE A 427 2.91 16.90 18.81
CA ILE A 427 2.43 16.80 20.21
C ILE A 427 3.51 16.19 21.11
N TRP A 428 4.08 15.07 20.73
CA TRP A 428 5.13 14.39 21.50
C TRP A 428 6.38 15.26 21.60
N TYR A 429 6.80 15.89 20.49
CA TYR A 429 7.96 16.79 20.48
C TYR A 429 7.80 17.94 21.47
N HIS A 430 6.63 18.60 21.49
CA HIS A 430 6.34 19.68 22.43
C HIS A 430 6.22 19.19 23.86
N ALA A 431 5.51 18.08 24.10
CA ALA A 431 5.40 17.52 25.43
C ALA A 431 6.77 17.17 26.06
N ILE A 432 7.70 16.68 25.24
CA ILE A 432 9.07 16.42 25.69
C ILE A 432 9.77 17.74 26.04
N LEU A 433 9.72 18.74 25.16
CA LEU A 433 10.38 20.04 25.46
C LEU A 433 9.83 20.75 26.69
N ASP A 434 8.52 20.67 26.90
CA ASP A 434 7.85 21.35 28.02
C ASP A 434 8.18 20.68 29.36
N ASN A 435 8.28 19.33 29.41
CA ASN A 435 8.55 18.59 30.63
C ASN A 435 10.04 18.26 30.85
N TYR A 436 10.86 18.22 29.79
CA TYR A 436 12.27 17.84 29.79
C TYR A 436 13.10 18.83 28.95
N PRO A 437 13.20 20.12 29.36
CA PRO A 437 13.85 21.16 28.57
C PRO A 437 15.34 20.92 28.33
N GLU A 438 15.99 20.04 29.10
CA GLU A 438 17.40 19.64 28.92
C GLU A 438 17.66 18.94 27.59
N TYR A 439 16.63 18.40 26.92
CA TYR A 439 16.77 17.81 25.58
C TYR A 439 16.76 18.85 24.46
N ALA A 440 16.52 20.12 24.76
CA ALA A 440 16.59 21.19 23.78
C ALA A 440 18.00 21.26 23.15
N GLY A 441 18.06 21.21 21.80
CA GLY A 441 19.33 21.22 21.06
C GLY A 441 19.91 19.83 20.75
N ILE A 442 19.48 18.77 21.43
CA ILE A 442 19.88 17.38 21.17
C ILE A 442 18.74 16.50 20.71
N MET A 443 17.56 17.09 20.50
CA MET A 443 16.40 16.42 19.90
C MET A 443 15.94 17.12 18.63
N ALA A 444 15.35 16.34 17.75
CA ALA A 444 14.82 16.83 16.48
C ALA A 444 13.47 16.15 16.15
N MET A 445 12.79 16.67 15.14
CA MET A 445 11.59 16.10 14.57
C MET A 445 11.78 15.82 13.08
N HIS A 446 11.19 14.71 12.58
CA HIS A 446 11.28 14.32 11.18
C HIS A 446 9.96 13.78 10.64
N HIS A 447 9.33 14.54 9.73
CA HIS A 447 8.14 14.08 9.00
C HIS A 447 8.03 14.75 7.63
N GLY A 448 7.22 14.17 6.73
CA GLY A 448 7.14 14.56 5.33
C GLY A 448 6.66 16.00 5.04
N SER A 449 6.09 16.71 6.02
CA SER A 449 5.67 18.13 5.87
C SER A 449 6.79 19.14 6.13
N LEU A 450 7.91 18.71 6.74
CA LEU A 450 9.05 19.59 6.96
C LEU A 450 9.78 19.89 5.65
N ASP A 451 10.46 21.03 5.61
CA ASP A 451 11.30 21.40 4.48
C ASP A 451 12.43 20.39 4.25
N ASN A 452 12.82 20.20 3.00
CA ASN A 452 13.87 19.23 2.63
C ASN A 452 15.22 19.54 3.28
N GLU A 453 15.61 20.81 3.40
CA GLU A 453 16.89 21.19 4.04
C GLU A 453 16.89 20.77 5.51
N LEU A 454 15.78 20.95 6.22
CA LEU A 454 15.65 20.56 7.61
C LEU A 454 15.70 19.03 7.77
N ARG A 455 15.01 18.29 6.88
CA ARG A 455 15.03 16.83 6.90
C ARG A 455 16.44 16.28 6.66
N ASN A 456 17.10 16.77 5.63
CA ASN A 456 18.48 16.38 5.31
C ASN A 456 19.45 16.72 6.46
N TRP A 457 19.21 17.84 7.17
CA TRP A 457 20.01 18.20 8.35
C TRP A 457 19.80 17.18 9.48
N VAL A 458 18.55 16.77 9.76
CA VAL A 458 18.25 15.76 10.80
C VAL A 458 18.91 14.43 10.46
N GLU A 459 18.84 14.00 9.20
CA GLU A 459 19.48 12.77 8.72
C GLU A 459 21.02 12.84 8.88
N ALA A 460 21.63 13.95 8.49
CA ALA A 460 23.07 14.17 8.68
C ALA A 460 23.47 14.21 10.16
N ALA A 461 22.66 14.84 11.02
CA ALA A 461 22.91 14.91 12.45
C ALA A 461 22.74 13.55 13.15
N LEU A 462 21.80 12.71 12.70
CA LEU A 462 21.69 11.30 13.14
C LEU A 462 22.93 10.50 12.72
N HIS A 463 23.39 10.69 11.48
CA HIS A 463 24.59 10.02 10.99
C HIS A 463 25.85 10.42 11.79
N ALA A 464 25.91 11.68 12.22
CA ALA A 464 27.02 12.22 13.04
C ALA A 464 26.87 11.90 14.54
N GLU A 465 25.84 11.15 14.98
CA GLU A 465 25.52 10.86 16.38
C GLU A 465 25.34 12.14 17.24
N ALA A 466 24.93 13.25 16.61
CA ALA A 466 24.75 14.53 17.28
C ALA A 466 23.37 14.66 17.97
N LEU A 467 22.41 13.76 17.69
CA LEU A 467 21.08 13.78 18.25
C LEU A 467 20.90 12.62 19.23
N LYS A 468 20.36 12.93 20.39
CA LYS A 468 19.95 11.95 21.42
C LYS A 468 18.58 11.34 21.10
N LEU A 469 17.69 12.11 20.48
CA LEU A 469 16.29 11.77 20.29
C LEU A 469 15.75 12.37 18.98
N VAL A 470 15.01 11.58 18.21
CA VAL A 470 14.24 12.08 17.06
C VAL A 470 12.80 11.56 17.15
N VAL A 471 11.84 12.48 17.14
CA VAL A 471 10.40 12.15 17.02
C VAL A 471 10.02 12.16 15.53
N CYS A 472 9.53 11.05 15.00
CA CYS A 472 9.33 10.89 13.57
C CYS A 472 8.06 10.13 13.22
N THR A 473 7.69 10.20 11.93
CA THR A 473 6.66 9.38 11.31
C THR A 473 7.28 8.36 10.35
N SER A 474 6.48 7.79 9.44
CA SER A 474 6.93 6.88 8.38
C SER A 474 8.04 7.46 7.46
N SER A 475 8.39 8.72 7.60
CA SER A 475 9.48 9.35 6.84
C SER A 475 10.86 8.76 7.14
N LEU A 476 11.03 8.04 8.25
CA LEU A 476 12.23 7.27 8.61
C LEU A 476 11.97 5.74 8.64
N ASP A 477 10.79 5.26 8.20
CA ASP A 477 10.52 3.82 8.10
C ASP A 477 11.44 3.14 7.08
N LEU A 478 11.77 3.85 5.99
CA LEU A 478 12.49 3.32 4.83
C LEU A 478 13.68 4.21 4.47
N GLY A 479 14.74 3.56 4.00
CA GLY A 479 15.64 4.12 3.03
C GLY A 479 16.63 5.16 3.46
N VAL A 480 16.84 5.43 4.73
CA VAL A 480 17.92 6.30 5.18
C VAL A 480 18.99 5.44 5.84
N ASP A 481 20.18 5.47 5.30
CA ASP A 481 21.35 4.82 5.88
C ASP A 481 22.01 5.80 6.87
N PHE A 482 21.40 5.91 8.05
CA PHE A 482 22.07 6.55 9.19
C PHE A 482 22.64 5.46 10.09
N ARG A 483 23.66 5.83 10.87
CA ARG A 483 24.27 4.93 11.85
C ARG A 483 23.19 4.35 12.76
N PRO A 484 23.35 3.09 13.24
CA PRO A 484 22.34 2.42 14.03
C PRO A 484 21.95 3.24 15.23
N VAL A 485 20.63 3.38 15.40
CA VAL A 485 20.10 3.87 16.66
C VAL A 485 20.07 2.72 17.66
N ASP A 486 20.19 3.01 18.93
CA ASP A 486 20.15 1.96 19.96
C ASP A 486 18.75 1.46 20.19
N THR A 487 17.79 2.36 20.19
CA THR A 487 16.43 2.11 20.66
C THR A 487 15.39 2.70 19.72
N VAL A 488 14.36 1.94 19.47
CA VAL A 488 13.15 2.39 18.77
C VAL A 488 11.99 2.36 19.75
N VAL A 489 11.20 3.42 19.78
CA VAL A 489 9.95 3.51 20.53
C VAL A 489 8.80 3.71 19.55
N GLN A 490 7.83 2.81 19.55
CA GLN A 490 6.61 2.90 18.75
C GLN A 490 5.47 3.41 19.59
N VAL A 491 4.95 4.59 19.31
CA VAL A 491 3.79 5.18 19.97
C VAL A 491 2.51 4.83 19.21
N GLY A 492 1.62 4.14 19.89
CA GLY A 492 0.39 3.59 19.32
C GLY A 492 0.65 2.39 18.39
N SER A 493 -0.41 1.71 18.03
CA SER A 493 -0.34 0.55 17.14
C SER A 493 0.26 0.92 15.78
N PRO A 494 1.24 0.16 15.26
CA PRO A 494 1.80 0.37 13.92
C PRO A 494 0.82 0.00 12.80
N LYS A 495 -0.33 -0.61 13.16
CA LYS A 495 -1.40 -1.09 12.29
C LYS A 495 -1.00 -2.22 11.34
N GLY A 496 0.26 -2.66 11.40
CA GLY A 496 0.75 -3.78 10.62
C GLY A 496 2.11 -4.28 11.10
N VAL A 497 2.32 -5.59 10.92
CA VAL A 497 3.53 -6.32 11.36
C VAL A 497 4.75 -5.88 10.57
N ALA A 498 4.63 -5.83 9.24
CA ALA A 498 5.71 -5.45 8.33
C ALA A 498 6.27 -4.05 8.66
N ARG A 499 5.37 -3.08 8.91
CA ARG A 499 5.78 -1.73 9.29
C ARG A 499 6.50 -1.69 10.63
N PHE A 500 6.01 -2.41 11.63
CA PHE A 500 6.72 -2.51 12.90
C PHE A 500 8.12 -3.08 12.73
N MET A 501 8.26 -4.13 11.94
CA MET A 501 9.54 -4.75 11.62
C MET A 501 10.50 -3.78 10.91
N GLN A 502 10.01 -2.97 9.98
CA GLN A 502 10.79 -1.93 9.30
C GLN A 502 11.32 -0.89 10.30
N ARG A 503 10.46 -0.42 11.23
CA ARG A 503 10.81 0.52 12.30
C ARG A 503 11.79 -0.08 13.32
N ALA A 504 11.46 -1.23 13.87
CA ALA A 504 12.31 -1.96 14.80
C ALA A 504 13.68 -2.29 14.17
N GLY A 505 13.69 -2.56 12.86
CA GLY A 505 14.89 -2.79 12.09
C GLY A 505 15.87 -1.61 12.04
N ARG A 506 15.46 -0.39 12.44
CA ARG A 506 16.33 0.79 12.56
C ARG A 506 17.26 0.72 13.76
N SER A 507 16.99 -0.16 14.74
CA SER A 507 17.92 -0.46 15.83
C SER A 507 18.76 -1.70 15.50
N GLY A 508 19.99 -1.78 16.07
CA GLY A 508 20.82 -2.98 15.95
C GLY A 508 21.28 -3.29 14.52
N HIS A 509 21.98 -2.38 13.85
CA HIS A 509 22.42 -2.52 12.44
C HIS A 509 23.64 -3.43 12.21
N HIS A 510 24.28 -3.95 13.26
CA HIS A 510 25.40 -4.87 13.08
C HIS A 510 24.92 -6.32 12.98
N PRO A 511 25.55 -7.14 12.15
CA PRO A 511 25.27 -8.59 12.14
C PRO A 511 25.41 -9.17 13.55
N GLY A 512 24.38 -9.84 14.03
CA GLY A 512 24.34 -10.41 15.38
C GLY A 512 23.88 -9.47 16.51
N ALA A 513 23.67 -8.17 16.25
CA ALA A 513 23.10 -7.23 17.23
C ALA A 513 21.60 -7.48 17.46
N THR A 514 21.15 -7.36 18.69
CA THR A 514 19.74 -7.40 19.05
C THR A 514 19.08 -6.06 18.79
N SER A 515 18.04 -6.04 17.98
CA SER A 515 17.19 -4.83 17.80
C SER A 515 16.28 -4.67 19.01
N LEU A 516 16.36 -3.51 19.67
CA LEU A 516 15.52 -3.18 20.82
C LEU A 516 14.40 -2.23 20.40
N ALA A 517 13.15 -2.67 20.62
CA ALA A 517 11.97 -1.90 20.29
C ALA A 517 10.98 -1.88 21.48
N TYR A 518 10.46 -0.68 21.77
CA TYR A 518 9.43 -0.49 22.80
C TYR A 518 8.11 -0.13 22.16
N PHE A 519 7.04 -0.74 22.64
CA PHE A 519 5.68 -0.43 22.24
C PHE A 519 4.97 0.37 23.32
N VAL A 520 4.47 1.55 23.01
CA VAL A 520 3.77 2.49 23.90
C VAL A 520 2.30 2.51 23.52
N PRO A 521 1.39 1.90 24.28
CA PRO A 521 -0.03 1.92 23.95
C PRO A 521 -0.63 3.32 24.15
N THR A 522 -1.58 3.70 23.30
CA THR A 522 -2.36 4.93 23.43
C THR A 522 -3.72 4.70 24.10
N HIS A 523 -4.17 3.46 24.16
CA HIS A 523 -5.30 2.99 24.94
C HIS A 523 -5.11 1.51 25.30
N SER A 524 -5.95 0.99 26.21
CA SER A 524 -5.77 -0.33 26.83
C SER A 524 -5.79 -1.49 25.82
N LEU A 525 -6.70 -1.51 24.84
CA LEU A 525 -6.78 -2.61 23.86
C LEU A 525 -5.55 -2.68 22.93
N GLU A 526 -4.80 -1.60 22.76
CA GLU A 526 -3.52 -1.67 22.02
C GLU A 526 -2.46 -2.52 22.74
N LEU A 527 -2.60 -2.78 24.06
CA LEU A 527 -1.73 -3.77 24.71
C LEU A 527 -1.99 -5.19 24.17
N LEU A 528 -3.25 -5.55 23.90
CA LEU A 528 -3.56 -6.83 23.27
C LEU A 528 -3.03 -6.88 21.83
N GLU A 529 -3.08 -5.75 21.09
CA GLU A 529 -2.39 -5.65 19.78
C GLU A 529 -0.88 -5.85 19.93
N GLY A 530 -0.26 -5.33 21.01
CA GLY A 530 1.16 -5.55 21.30
C GLY A 530 1.50 -7.03 21.49
N ALA A 531 0.66 -7.79 22.20
CA ALA A 531 0.79 -9.23 22.33
C ALA A 531 0.61 -9.94 20.97
N ALA A 532 -0.44 -9.56 20.21
CA ALA A 532 -0.71 -10.09 18.87
C ALA A 532 0.45 -9.80 17.90
N LEU A 533 1.03 -8.61 17.96
CA LEU A 533 2.18 -8.22 17.15
C LEU A 533 3.41 -9.09 17.43
N LYS A 534 3.71 -9.37 18.70
CA LYS A 534 4.82 -10.25 19.10
C LYS A 534 4.64 -11.67 18.58
N GLU A 535 3.42 -12.21 18.70
CA GLU A 535 3.07 -13.55 18.18
C GLU A 535 3.20 -13.58 16.65
N ALA A 536 2.61 -12.62 15.94
CA ALA A 536 2.67 -12.53 14.47
C ALA A 536 4.12 -12.47 13.95
N ILE A 537 5.00 -11.74 14.64
CA ILE A 537 6.42 -11.67 14.29
C ILE A 537 7.11 -13.02 14.50
N LYS A 538 6.84 -13.68 15.63
CA LYS A 538 7.38 -15.01 15.97
C LYS A 538 6.97 -16.05 14.92
N ASP A 539 5.71 -16.02 14.50
CA ASP A 539 5.13 -16.95 13.52
C ASP A 539 5.37 -16.51 12.07
N LYS A 540 6.13 -15.42 11.84
CA LYS A 540 6.46 -14.86 10.52
C LYS A 540 5.23 -14.53 9.67
N ILE A 541 4.15 -14.07 10.30
CA ILE A 541 2.92 -13.64 9.65
C ILE A 541 3.09 -12.18 9.22
N PHE A 542 3.20 -11.94 7.91
CA PHE A 542 3.34 -10.61 7.32
C PHE A 542 2.18 -10.29 6.39
N GLU A 543 1.93 -9.01 6.18
CA GLU A 543 0.90 -8.52 5.27
C GLU A 543 1.18 -8.92 3.82
N SER A 544 0.16 -9.41 3.15
CA SER A 544 0.12 -9.52 1.71
C SER A 544 -0.15 -8.17 1.05
N ARG A 545 0.31 -8.00 -0.17
CA ARG A 545 0.04 -6.83 -1.00
C ARG A 545 -0.68 -7.28 -2.26
N ASP A 546 -1.95 -6.94 -2.38
CA ASP A 546 -2.73 -7.28 -3.56
C ASP A 546 -2.36 -6.37 -4.72
N PRO A 547 -2.07 -6.91 -5.91
CA PRO A 547 -1.73 -6.11 -7.08
C PRO A 547 -2.94 -5.32 -7.58
N MET A 548 -2.72 -4.11 -8.07
CA MET A 548 -3.75 -3.34 -8.75
C MET A 548 -3.99 -3.89 -10.15
N LEU A 549 -5.26 -4.03 -10.53
CA LEU A 549 -5.69 -4.52 -11.84
C LEU A 549 -6.44 -3.43 -12.59
N LEU A 550 -6.30 -3.44 -13.93
CA LEU A 550 -7.07 -2.62 -14.86
C LEU A 550 -7.14 -1.12 -14.48
N THR A 551 -6.00 -0.55 -14.09
CA THR A 551 -5.85 0.88 -13.83
C THR A 551 -5.78 1.66 -15.12
N MET A 552 -6.93 1.96 -15.71
CA MET A 552 -7.09 2.55 -17.05
C MET A 552 -6.43 3.93 -17.16
N ASP A 553 -6.45 4.71 -16.09
CA ASP A 553 -5.80 6.02 -16.02
C ASP A 553 -4.27 5.94 -16.20
N VAL A 554 -3.63 4.94 -15.58
CA VAL A 554 -2.18 4.69 -15.74
C VAL A 554 -1.87 4.21 -17.15
N LEU A 555 -2.73 3.36 -17.73
CA LEU A 555 -2.58 2.91 -19.12
C LEU A 555 -2.74 4.06 -20.12
N ILE A 556 -3.73 4.92 -19.94
CA ILE A 556 -3.89 6.14 -20.76
C ILE A 556 -2.62 6.99 -20.67
N GLN A 557 -2.11 7.24 -19.46
CA GLN A 557 -0.87 8.01 -19.29
C GLN A 557 0.30 7.36 -20.03
N TYR A 558 0.42 6.04 -19.96
CA TYR A 558 1.46 5.27 -20.66
C TYR A 558 1.32 5.35 -22.18
N MET A 559 0.11 5.17 -22.73
CA MET A 559 -0.16 5.29 -24.17
C MET A 559 0.24 6.67 -24.70
N VAL A 560 -0.16 7.73 -23.99
CA VAL A 560 0.23 9.10 -24.36
C VAL A 560 1.74 9.33 -24.19
N THR A 561 2.39 8.71 -23.20
CA THR A 561 3.86 8.75 -23.02
C THR A 561 4.59 8.23 -24.26
N LEU A 562 4.16 7.08 -24.77
CA LEU A 562 4.73 6.51 -26.00
C LEU A 562 4.40 7.34 -27.26
N ALA A 563 3.17 7.85 -27.34
CA ALA A 563 2.76 8.73 -28.45
C ALA A 563 3.58 10.04 -28.51
N VAL A 564 3.98 10.59 -27.35
CA VAL A 564 4.84 11.80 -27.24
C VAL A 564 6.29 11.51 -27.64
N SER A 565 6.72 10.27 -27.60
CA SER A 565 8.08 9.84 -28.02
C SER A 565 8.14 9.56 -29.53
N ASP A 566 8.30 8.32 -29.90
CA ASP A 566 8.42 7.84 -31.28
C ASP A 566 7.08 7.36 -31.85
N GLY A 567 6.03 7.31 -31.03
CA GLY A 567 4.72 6.75 -31.36
C GLY A 567 4.64 5.25 -31.11
N PHE A 568 3.46 4.67 -31.37
CA PHE A 568 3.21 3.23 -31.22
C PHE A 568 2.16 2.73 -32.21
N TYR A 569 2.19 1.44 -32.51
CA TYR A 569 1.15 0.73 -33.25
C TYR A 569 0.22 0.02 -32.28
N ALA A 570 -1.09 0.12 -32.47
CA ALA A 570 -2.11 -0.35 -31.53
C ALA A 570 -1.99 -1.85 -31.22
N ASP A 571 -1.78 -2.69 -32.23
CA ASP A 571 -1.71 -4.15 -32.06
C ASP A 571 -0.44 -4.59 -31.32
N GLU A 572 0.67 -3.93 -31.56
CA GLU A 572 1.92 -4.19 -30.87
C GLU A 572 1.83 -3.79 -29.41
N LEU A 573 1.31 -2.58 -29.13
CA LEU A 573 1.14 -2.09 -27.77
C LEU A 573 0.14 -2.94 -26.99
N PHE A 574 -0.97 -3.37 -27.61
CA PHE A 574 -1.91 -4.27 -26.96
C PHE A 574 -1.26 -5.57 -26.51
N LYS A 575 -0.46 -6.20 -27.37
CA LYS A 575 0.28 -7.43 -27.04
C LYS A 575 1.26 -7.19 -25.90
N GLU A 576 2.01 -6.10 -25.96
CA GLU A 576 2.96 -5.71 -24.92
C GLU A 576 2.29 -5.50 -23.58
N VAL A 577 1.24 -4.69 -23.51
CA VAL A 577 0.50 -4.39 -22.28
C VAL A 577 -0.08 -5.65 -21.65
N LYS A 578 -0.57 -6.60 -22.45
CA LYS A 578 -1.09 -7.88 -21.95
C LYS A 578 -0.05 -8.80 -21.32
N THR A 579 1.23 -8.56 -21.51
CA THR A 579 2.28 -9.31 -20.80
C THR A 579 2.40 -8.88 -19.33
N THR A 580 1.89 -7.73 -18.96
CA THR A 580 1.85 -7.27 -17.58
C THR A 580 0.78 -7.99 -16.76
N TYR A 581 1.00 -8.12 -15.46
CA TYR A 581 0.01 -8.70 -14.56
C TYR A 581 -1.24 -7.81 -14.44
N ALA A 582 -1.04 -6.49 -14.31
CA ALA A 582 -2.10 -5.51 -14.15
C ALA A 582 -3.11 -5.49 -15.30
N PHE A 583 -2.69 -5.81 -16.52
CA PHE A 583 -3.55 -5.75 -17.72
C PHE A 583 -3.70 -7.10 -18.43
N ALA A 584 -3.41 -8.20 -17.77
CA ALA A 584 -3.59 -9.54 -18.34
C ALA A 584 -5.03 -9.79 -18.82
N ASP A 585 -6.00 -9.21 -18.14
CA ASP A 585 -7.43 -9.37 -18.43
C ASP A 585 -8.03 -8.22 -19.26
N LEU A 586 -7.22 -7.28 -19.73
CA LEU A 586 -7.65 -6.20 -20.61
C LEU A 586 -8.26 -6.74 -21.91
N SER A 587 -9.50 -6.43 -22.19
CA SER A 587 -10.17 -6.82 -23.44
C SER A 587 -9.76 -5.91 -24.60
N ARG A 588 -9.90 -6.43 -25.84
CA ARG A 588 -9.65 -5.65 -27.05
C ARG A 588 -10.62 -4.47 -27.17
N ASN A 589 -11.85 -4.64 -26.73
CA ASN A 589 -12.85 -3.58 -26.73
C ASN A 589 -12.47 -2.44 -25.77
N GLU A 590 -12.09 -2.77 -24.54
CA GLU A 590 -11.64 -1.75 -23.57
C GLU A 590 -10.40 -1.02 -24.07
N PHE A 591 -9.43 -1.74 -24.65
CA PHE A 591 -8.25 -1.11 -25.27
C PHE A 591 -8.65 -0.20 -26.43
N GLY A 592 -9.64 -0.59 -27.27
CA GLY A 592 -10.22 0.26 -28.31
C GLY A 592 -10.82 1.55 -27.76
N GLN A 593 -11.61 1.45 -26.66
CA GLN A 593 -12.17 2.62 -25.99
C GLN A 593 -11.08 3.58 -25.47
N LEU A 594 -9.95 3.04 -24.97
CA LEU A 594 -8.81 3.87 -24.56
C LEU A 594 -8.12 4.55 -25.74
N LEU A 595 -8.01 3.87 -26.89
CA LEU A 595 -7.49 4.48 -28.13
C LEU A 595 -8.40 5.63 -28.60
N ASP A 596 -9.73 5.41 -28.60
CA ASP A 596 -10.70 6.45 -28.93
C ASP A 596 -10.62 7.63 -27.95
N PHE A 597 -10.44 7.33 -26.66
CA PHE A 597 -10.30 8.37 -25.64
C PHE A 597 -9.08 9.26 -25.84
N ILE A 598 -7.91 8.72 -26.19
CA ILE A 598 -6.69 9.51 -26.42
C ILE A 598 -6.69 10.27 -27.75
N THR A 599 -7.46 9.80 -28.76
CA THR A 599 -7.53 10.41 -30.09
C THR A 599 -8.67 11.42 -30.24
N SER A 600 -9.84 11.11 -29.70
CA SER A 600 -11.06 11.92 -29.86
C SER A 600 -11.62 12.48 -28.56
N GLY A 601 -11.04 12.13 -27.40
CA GLY A 601 -11.59 12.50 -26.09
C GLY A 601 -12.82 11.69 -25.68
N GLY A 602 -13.16 10.61 -26.40
CA GLY A 602 -14.38 9.82 -26.21
C GLY A 602 -15.58 10.48 -26.89
N LYS A 603 -16.80 10.04 -26.53
CA LYS A 603 -18.03 10.53 -27.17
C LYS A 603 -18.41 11.95 -26.75
N THR A 604 -18.27 12.25 -25.46
CA THR A 604 -18.74 13.52 -24.88
C THR A 604 -17.75 14.67 -25.03
N LEU A 605 -16.45 14.39 -25.10
CA LEU A 605 -15.41 15.43 -25.18
C LEU A 605 -14.87 15.68 -26.60
N ALA A 606 -15.40 14.99 -27.61
CA ALA A 606 -14.93 15.06 -29.00
C ALA A 606 -15.01 16.48 -29.62
N GLN A 607 -15.83 17.38 -29.07
CA GLN A 607 -15.98 18.75 -29.52
C GLN A 607 -14.89 19.70 -28.99
N TYR A 608 -14.04 19.22 -28.07
CA TYR A 608 -13.04 20.05 -27.40
C TYR A 608 -11.63 19.68 -27.82
N ASP A 609 -10.97 20.54 -28.57
CA ASP A 609 -9.60 20.34 -29.10
C ASP A 609 -8.56 19.99 -28.02
N GLU A 610 -8.78 20.36 -26.77
CA GLU A 610 -7.84 20.07 -25.67
C GLU A 610 -7.76 18.60 -25.29
N PHE A 611 -8.77 17.80 -25.66
CA PHE A 611 -8.81 16.36 -25.42
C PHE A 611 -8.34 15.54 -26.63
N LEU A 612 -8.16 16.16 -27.80
CA LEU A 612 -7.57 15.55 -28.99
C LEU A 612 -6.05 15.52 -28.83
N LYS A 613 -5.54 14.49 -28.14
CA LYS A 613 -4.12 14.46 -27.74
C LYS A 613 -3.23 13.76 -28.74
N VAL A 614 -3.74 12.70 -29.38
CA VAL A 614 -2.98 11.78 -30.23
C VAL A 614 -3.56 11.76 -31.62
N GLU A 615 -2.72 11.91 -32.63
CA GLU A 615 -3.07 11.80 -34.06
C GLU A 615 -2.66 10.43 -34.58
N VAL A 616 -3.39 9.91 -35.57
CA VAL A 616 -3.10 8.60 -36.19
C VAL A 616 -2.68 8.83 -37.63
N GLU A 617 -1.41 8.56 -37.92
CA GLU A 617 -0.83 8.66 -39.25
C GLU A 617 -0.35 7.28 -39.74
N ASN A 618 -0.97 6.71 -40.76
CA ASN A 618 -0.64 5.38 -41.28
C ASN A 618 -0.64 4.27 -40.21
N GLY A 619 -1.58 4.32 -39.26
CA GLY A 619 -1.68 3.37 -38.14
C GLY A 619 -0.74 3.65 -36.96
N LEU A 620 0.14 4.64 -37.09
CA LEU A 620 1.02 5.10 -36.01
C LEU A 620 0.32 6.16 -35.16
N TYR A 621 0.15 5.88 -33.88
CA TYR A 621 -0.39 6.81 -32.87
C TYR A 621 0.72 7.70 -32.36
N LYS A 622 0.59 9.03 -32.57
CA LYS A 622 1.67 9.98 -32.27
C LYS A 622 1.13 11.32 -31.81
N VAL A 623 1.89 12.04 -30.98
CA VAL A 623 1.61 13.43 -30.58
C VAL A 623 2.49 14.37 -31.39
N ASN A 624 1.87 15.14 -32.29
CA ASN A 624 2.56 16.15 -33.11
C ASN A 624 2.61 17.52 -32.42
N SER A 625 1.64 17.82 -31.53
CA SER A 625 1.57 19.09 -30.83
C SER A 625 2.64 19.20 -29.73
N ARG A 626 3.56 20.17 -29.87
CA ARG A 626 4.58 20.49 -28.85
C ARG A 626 3.95 20.89 -27.51
N ARG A 627 2.80 21.56 -27.51
CA ARG A 627 2.06 21.99 -26.32
C ARG A 627 1.52 20.76 -25.56
N VAL A 628 0.91 19.81 -26.26
CA VAL A 628 0.39 18.56 -25.67
C VAL A 628 1.55 17.73 -25.09
N ALA A 629 2.64 17.57 -25.86
CA ALA A 629 3.81 16.85 -25.41
C ALA A 629 4.45 17.47 -24.13
N MET A 630 4.51 18.80 -24.05
CA MET A 630 5.02 19.49 -22.87
C MET A 630 4.12 19.33 -21.65
N ARG A 631 2.79 19.52 -21.84
CA ARG A 631 1.79 19.30 -20.78
C ARG A 631 1.87 17.89 -20.25
N HIS A 632 1.90 16.90 -21.14
CA HIS A 632 1.98 15.50 -20.75
C HIS A 632 3.24 15.21 -19.92
N ARG A 633 4.42 15.63 -20.38
CA ARG A 633 5.69 15.44 -19.63
C ARG A 633 5.67 16.07 -18.24
N LEU A 634 4.94 17.15 -18.03
CA LEU A 634 4.78 17.78 -16.71
C LEU A 634 3.79 17.04 -15.81
N SER A 635 2.90 16.23 -16.41
CA SER A 635 1.85 15.48 -15.70
C SER A 635 2.17 14.00 -15.51
N ILE A 636 3.32 13.50 -16.01
CA ILE A 636 3.73 12.10 -15.80
C ILE A 636 3.94 11.83 -14.33
N GLY A 637 3.22 10.82 -13.82
CA GLY A 637 3.27 10.33 -12.45
C GLY A 637 1.89 10.00 -11.92
N THR A 638 1.87 9.23 -10.84
CA THR A 638 0.63 8.75 -10.20
C THR A 638 0.48 9.28 -8.78
N ILE A 639 1.43 10.11 -8.32
CA ILE A 639 1.35 10.78 -7.03
C ILE A 639 0.56 12.06 -7.23
N THR A 640 -0.71 12.03 -6.87
CA THR A 640 -1.56 13.21 -6.81
C THR A 640 -1.31 13.92 -5.48
N SER A 641 -0.85 15.16 -5.53
CA SER A 641 -0.60 15.92 -4.31
C SER A 641 -1.91 16.32 -3.65
N GLU A 642 -2.09 15.96 -2.38
CA GLU A 642 -3.01 16.69 -1.52
C GLU A 642 -2.63 18.17 -1.50
N LEU A 643 -3.65 19.02 -1.31
CA LEU A 643 -3.52 20.46 -1.42
C LEU A 643 -2.76 21.04 -0.23
N ASN A 644 -1.46 21.12 -0.40
CA ASN A 644 -0.54 21.62 0.62
C ASN A 644 -0.19 23.09 0.35
N ILE A 645 -0.37 23.93 1.36
CA ILE A 645 0.07 25.32 1.40
C ILE A 645 1.48 25.41 1.95
N ARG A 646 2.39 26.10 1.29
CA ARG A 646 3.75 26.33 1.82
C ARG A 646 3.69 27.30 3.01
N VAL A 647 4.44 26.97 4.05
CA VAL A 647 4.64 27.83 5.21
C VAL A 647 5.98 28.54 5.08
N LYS A 648 5.97 29.88 5.06
CA LYS A 648 7.16 30.72 4.94
C LYS A 648 7.19 31.82 5.99
N TRP A 649 8.37 32.14 6.44
CA TRP A 649 8.60 33.33 7.23
C TRP A 649 8.26 34.60 6.43
N LEU A 650 7.77 35.64 7.12
CA LEU A 650 7.61 36.96 6.53
C LEU A 650 8.93 37.53 5.98
N SER A 651 10.04 37.19 6.64
CA SER A 651 11.42 37.55 6.25
C SER A 651 12.00 36.72 5.11
N GLY A 652 11.29 35.72 4.60
CA GLY A 652 11.79 34.71 3.66
C GLY A 652 12.18 33.40 4.34
N GLY A 653 12.47 32.39 3.58
CA GLY A 653 12.78 31.05 4.06
C GLY A 653 11.53 30.17 4.25
N SER A 654 11.62 28.91 3.81
CA SER A 654 10.58 27.89 3.90
C SER A 654 10.68 27.13 5.20
N LEU A 655 9.54 26.77 5.79
CA LEU A 655 9.45 25.88 6.97
C LEU A 655 8.93 24.49 6.59
N GLY A 656 8.19 24.40 5.47
CA GLY A 656 7.56 23.18 5.03
C GLY A 656 6.19 23.42 4.40
N THR A 657 5.32 22.42 4.49
CA THR A 657 3.97 22.46 3.92
C THR A 657 2.92 22.03 4.94
N ILE A 658 1.73 22.60 4.85
CA ILE A 658 0.58 22.32 5.72
C ILE A 658 -0.69 22.23 4.86
N GLU A 659 -1.67 21.45 5.30
CA GLU A 659 -2.91 21.29 4.53
C GLU A 659 -3.72 22.59 4.43
N GLU A 660 -4.31 22.83 3.25
CA GLU A 660 -5.19 23.98 3.01
C GLU A 660 -6.39 23.99 3.96
N SER A 661 -6.94 22.81 4.27
CA SER A 661 -8.07 22.62 5.19
C SER A 661 -7.80 23.18 6.60
N PHE A 662 -6.57 23.08 7.08
CA PHE A 662 -6.16 23.66 8.36
C PHE A 662 -5.97 25.18 8.24
N VAL A 663 -5.24 25.63 7.21
CA VAL A 663 -4.95 27.06 7.03
C VAL A 663 -6.20 27.87 6.80
N SER A 664 -7.22 27.31 6.13
CA SER A 664 -8.51 27.97 5.90
C SER A 664 -9.29 28.32 7.19
N LYS A 665 -9.02 27.61 8.30
CA LYS A 665 -9.61 27.84 9.61
C LYS A 665 -8.86 28.91 10.42
N LEU A 666 -7.65 29.29 10.01
CA LEU A 666 -6.83 30.29 10.72
C LEU A 666 -7.23 31.72 10.36
N LYS A 667 -7.29 32.57 11.39
CA LYS A 667 -7.42 34.02 11.24
C LYS A 667 -6.06 34.69 11.49
N PRO A 668 -5.76 35.82 10.84
CA PRO A 668 -4.57 36.61 11.17
C PRO A 668 -4.47 36.86 12.69
N GLY A 669 -3.26 36.61 13.25
CA GLY A 669 -3.03 36.66 14.69
C GLY A 669 -3.21 35.33 15.44
N ASN A 670 -3.82 34.29 14.83
CA ASN A 670 -3.88 32.98 15.46
C ASN A 670 -2.48 32.36 15.56
N THR A 671 -2.21 31.74 16.71
CA THR A 671 -0.96 31.01 16.95
C THR A 671 -1.16 29.53 16.74
N PHE A 672 -0.17 28.89 16.09
CA PHE A 672 -0.15 27.45 15.88
C PHE A 672 1.28 26.92 15.96
N TRP A 673 1.39 25.63 16.24
CA TRP A 673 2.66 24.92 16.33
C TRP A 673 2.97 24.23 15.00
N PHE A 674 4.19 24.43 14.49
CA PHE A 674 4.65 23.74 13.30
C PHE A 674 6.16 23.69 13.25
N ALA A 675 6.73 22.54 12.85
CA ALA A 675 8.17 22.30 12.77
C ALA A 675 8.89 22.60 14.12
N GLY A 676 8.24 22.23 15.23
CA GLY A 676 8.76 22.46 16.58
C GLY A 676 8.79 23.93 17.01
N ARG A 677 8.00 24.82 16.41
CA ARG A 677 8.04 26.28 16.66
C ARG A 677 6.63 26.84 16.83
N SER A 678 6.50 27.80 17.73
CA SER A 678 5.28 28.59 17.86
C SER A 678 5.27 29.68 16.79
N LEU A 679 4.25 29.66 15.92
CA LEU A 679 4.10 30.55 14.79
C LEU A 679 2.81 31.35 14.93
N GLU A 680 2.83 32.62 14.58
CA GLU A 680 1.66 33.45 14.41
C GLU A 680 1.33 33.59 12.93
N PHE A 681 0.11 33.23 12.56
CA PHE A 681 -0.38 33.34 11.20
C PHE A 681 -0.61 34.81 10.82
N VAL A 682 -0.08 35.22 9.69
CA VAL A 682 -0.20 36.61 9.21
C VAL A 682 -1.18 36.70 8.04
N ARG A 683 -0.95 35.94 6.96
CA ARG A 683 -1.80 35.93 5.76
C ARG A 683 -1.48 34.75 4.84
N VAL A 684 -2.40 34.46 3.92
CA VAL A 684 -2.14 33.60 2.75
C VAL A 684 -2.00 34.45 1.50
N LYS A 685 -1.00 34.18 0.68
CA LYS A 685 -0.82 34.72 -0.66
C LYS A 685 -0.24 33.65 -1.58
N GLU A 686 -0.85 33.39 -2.73
CA GLU A 686 -0.34 32.46 -3.76
C GLU A 686 0.07 31.08 -3.21
N MET A 687 -0.86 30.38 -2.56
CA MET A 687 -0.62 29.07 -1.93
C MET A 687 0.55 29.06 -0.92
N THR A 688 0.80 30.19 -0.30
CA THR A 688 1.83 30.37 0.74
C THR A 688 1.21 31.03 1.97
N ALA A 689 1.30 30.38 3.12
CA ALA A 689 0.97 30.93 4.43
C ALA A 689 2.21 31.64 4.99
N TYR A 690 2.09 32.94 5.19
CA TYR A 690 3.15 33.74 5.79
C TYR A 690 2.97 33.80 7.30
N VAL A 691 4.05 33.53 8.01
CA VAL A 691 4.07 33.46 9.46
C VAL A 691 5.21 34.30 10.08
N LYS A 692 5.05 34.64 11.32
CA LYS A 692 6.13 35.19 12.17
C LYS A 692 6.29 34.38 13.44
N LYS A 693 7.43 34.50 14.10
CA LYS A 693 7.68 33.83 15.39
C LYS A 693 6.71 34.33 16.44
N SER A 694 6.14 33.40 17.23
CA SER A 694 5.30 33.71 18.39
C SER A 694 6.03 33.28 19.68
N ASN A 695 5.83 34.02 20.75
CA ASN A 695 6.28 33.64 22.10
C ASN A 695 5.12 33.03 22.91
N SER A 696 3.99 32.76 22.29
CA SER A 696 2.84 32.16 22.95
C SER A 696 3.13 30.69 23.28
N THR A 697 2.84 30.28 24.50
CA THR A 697 2.83 28.87 24.93
C THR A 697 1.53 28.17 24.59
N LYS A 698 0.55 28.89 24.01
CA LYS A 698 -0.72 28.34 23.55
C LYS A 698 -0.79 28.44 22.03
N GLY A 699 -0.88 27.33 21.34
CA GLY A 699 -1.01 27.29 19.89
C GLY A 699 -1.89 26.13 19.44
N ILE A 700 -2.58 26.29 18.32
CA ILE A 700 -3.35 25.20 17.68
C ILE A 700 -2.34 24.26 17.01
N ILE A 701 -2.50 22.96 17.19
CA ILE A 701 -1.69 21.96 16.47
C ILE A 701 -2.35 21.69 15.14
N PRO A 702 -1.59 21.72 14.03
CA PRO A 702 -2.14 21.42 12.72
C PRO A 702 -2.77 20.03 12.67
N SER A 703 -3.93 19.95 12.04
CA SER A 703 -4.56 18.69 11.68
C SER A 703 -4.19 18.36 10.24
N TRP A 704 -3.81 17.12 9.99
CA TRP A 704 -3.63 16.56 8.67
C TRP A 704 -4.70 15.49 8.46
N ASN A 705 -5.43 15.61 7.35
CA ASN A 705 -6.45 14.64 6.94
C ASN A 705 -5.83 13.39 6.27
N GLY A 706 -4.54 13.15 6.49
CA GLY A 706 -3.83 11.98 6.00
C GLY A 706 -4.59 10.72 6.36
N GLY A 707 -4.71 9.78 5.42
CA GLY A 707 -5.47 8.56 5.58
C GLY A 707 -5.13 7.84 6.89
N ARG A 708 -6.13 7.60 7.73
CA ARG A 708 -5.98 6.76 8.90
C ARG A 708 -5.65 5.36 8.40
N MET A 709 -4.50 4.83 8.78
CA MET A 709 -4.14 3.48 8.39
C MET A 709 -4.99 2.47 9.14
N PRO A 710 -5.68 1.57 8.44
CA PRO A 710 -6.46 0.52 9.09
C PRO A 710 -5.56 -0.54 9.72
N LEU A 711 -6.09 -1.24 10.70
CA LEU A 711 -5.49 -2.47 11.21
C LEU A 711 -5.40 -3.50 10.08
N SER A 712 -4.23 -4.12 9.89
CA SER A 712 -4.06 -5.13 8.83
C SER A 712 -4.87 -6.39 9.11
N SER A 713 -5.25 -7.11 8.04
CA SER A 713 -6.02 -8.37 8.17
C SER A 713 -5.29 -9.40 9.02
N GLN A 714 -3.98 -9.52 8.82
CA GLN A 714 -3.12 -10.46 9.51
C GLN A 714 -3.05 -10.14 11.01
N LEU A 715 -2.79 -8.87 11.34
CA LEU A 715 -2.75 -8.46 12.75
C LEU A 715 -4.14 -8.56 13.41
N ALA A 716 -5.22 -8.23 12.70
CA ALA A 716 -6.58 -8.40 13.16
C ALA A 716 -6.92 -9.87 13.45
N ALA A 717 -6.48 -10.79 12.59
CA ALA A 717 -6.68 -12.23 12.81
C ALA A 717 -5.94 -12.72 14.07
N VAL A 718 -4.67 -12.34 14.24
CA VAL A 718 -3.90 -12.71 15.44
C VAL A 718 -4.46 -12.04 16.70
N PHE A 719 -4.99 -10.81 16.59
CA PHE A 719 -5.69 -10.14 17.70
C PHE A 719 -6.91 -10.95 18.16
N ARG A 720 -7.74 -11.44 17.23
CA ARG A 720 -8.91 -12.28 17.56
C ARG A 720 -8.49 -13.60 18.19
N LEU A 721 -7.39 -14.22 17.73
CA LEU A 721 -6.84 -15.42 18.38
C LEU A 721 -6.38 -15.13 19.81
N LYS A 722 -5.73 -13.98 20.06
CA LYS A 722 -5.34 -13.58 21.41
C LYS A 722 -6.55 -13.32 22.31
N LEU A 723 -7.61 -12.73 21.77
CA LEU A 723 -8.85 -12.54 22.50
C LEU A 723 -9.51 -13.87 22.87
N ASP A 724 -9.49 -14.85 21.96
CA ASP A 724 -9.96 -16.22 22.19
C ASP A 724 -9.14 -16.93 23.27
N GLU A 725 -7.80 -16.79 23.27
CA GLU A 725 -6.93 -17.31 24.33
C GLU A 725 -7.34 -16.73 25.70
N VAL A 726 -7.60 -15.41 25.77
CA VAL A 726 -8.06 -14.75 27.00
C VAL A 726 -9.40 -15.30 27.47
N ALA A 727 -10.37 -15.48 26.54
CA ALA A 727 -11.68 -16.02 26.86
C ALA A 727 -11.60 -17.46 27.40
N HIS A 728 -10.57 -18.22 27.03
CA HIS A 728 -10.25 -19.53 27.62
C HIS A 728 -9.37 -19.49 28.87
N GLY A 729 -9.09 -18.30 29.42
CA GLY A 729 -8.25 -18.15 30.63
C GLY A 729 -6.76 -18.36 30.39
N ILE A 730 -6.28 -18.25 29.16
CA ILE A 730 -4.87 -18.42 28.81
C ILE A 730 -4.16 -17.06 28.92
N GLU A 731 -3.36 -16.90 29.96
CA GLU A 731 -2.65 -15.64 30.29
C GLU A 731 -1.13 -15.81 30.15
N LYS A 732 -0.62 -16.04 28.95
CA LYS A 732 0.83 -16.23 28.73
C LYS A 732 1.59 -14.92 28.67
N ASP A 733 1.03 -13.92 28.00
CA ASP A 733 1.67 -12.64 27.69
C ASP A 733 1.59 -11.67 28.87
N VAL A 734 2.62 -10.84 29.02
CA VAL A 734 2.68 -9.81 30.08
C VAL A 734 1.58 -8.77 29.87
N GLU A 735 1.29 -8.45 28.61
CA GLU A 735 0.22 -7.53 28.20
C GLU A 735 -1.16 -8.06 28.60
N VAL A 736 -1.40 -9.34 28.34
CA VAL A 736 -2.66 -10.02 28.69
C VAL A 736 -2.87 -10.01 30.20
N LYS A 737 -1.83 -10.34 30.98
CA LYS A 737 -1.88 -10.29 32.46
C LYS A 737 -2.22 -8.91 32.97
N ALA A 738 -1.62 -7.88 32.36
CA ALA A 738 -1.89 -6.50 32.73
C ALA A 738 -3.34 -6.06 32.40
N LEU A 739 -3.93 -6.60 31.32
CA LEU A 739 -5.31 -6.33 30.91
C LEU A 739 -6.37 -7.14 31.66
N LYS A 740 -5.97 -8.08 32.52
CA LYS A 740 -6.92 -8.95 33.23
C LYS A 740 -8.05 -8.17 33.93
N PRO A 741 -7.82 -7.10 34.69
CA PRO A 741 -8.91 -6.36 35.35
C PRO A 741 -9.94 -5.82 34.34
N LEU A 742 -9.50 -5.43 33.16
CA LEU A 742 -10.36 -4.92 32.08
C LEU A 742 -11.19 -6.05 31.47
N PHE A 743 -10.61 -7.22 31.24
CA PHE A 743 -11.32 -8.38 30.71
C PHE A 743 -12.28 -8.98 31.73
N ASP A 744 -11.91 -9.03 33.01
CA ASP A 744 -12.79 -9.46 34.10
C ASP A 744 -14.02 -8.53 34.16
N LEU A 745 -13.81 -7.19 34.05
CA LEU A 745 -14.89 -6.21 34.00
C LEU A 745 -15.76 -6.37 32.74
N GLN A 746 -15.17 -6.61 31.60
CA GLN A 746 -15.92 -6.88 30.35
C GLN A 746 -16.82 -8.11 30.51
N GLN A 747 -16.27 -9.19 31.06
CA GLN A 747 -17.02 -10.43 31.32
C GLN A 747 -18.13 -10.23 32.38
N GLN A 748 -17.89 -9.40 33.38
CA GLN A 748 -18.89 -9.09 34.42
C GLN A 748 -20.06 -8.25 33.88
N LEU A 749 -19.76 -7.25 33.00
CA LEU A 749 -20.76 -6.32 32.50
C LEU A 749 -21.50 -6.86 31.25
N SER A 750 -20.85 -7.76 30.50
CA SER A 750 -21.36 -8.26 29.24
C SER A 750 -20.87 -9.67 28.94
N HIS A 751 -19.96 -9.80 27.99
CA HIS A 751 -19.39 -11.05 27.53
C HIS A 751 -17.99 -10.82 26.94
N LEU A 752 -17.12 -11.83 27.05
CA LEU A 752 -15.84 -11.86 26.35
C LEU A 752 -15.92 -12.90 25.22
N PRO A 753 -16.03 -12.47 23.96
CA PRO A 753 -16.35 -13.38 22.86
C PRO A 753 -15.20 -14.32 22.54
N GLN A 754 -15.55 -15.58 22.29
CA GLN A 754 -14.66 -16.61 21.76
C GLN A 754 -14.60 -16.53 20.23
N SER A 755 -13.69 -17.29 19.61
CA SER A 755 -13.48 -17.28 18.16
C SER A 755 -14.73 -17.66 17.34
N HIS A 756 -15.60 -18.52 17.91
CA HIS A 756 -16.85 -18.94 17.29
C HIS A 756 -18.07 -18.09 17.67
N GLU A 757 -17.86 -16.96 18.36
CA GLU A 757 -18.90 -16.06 18.81
C GLU A 757 -18.72 -14.67 18.20
N PHE A 758 -19.86 -13.99 18.00
CA PHE A 758 -19.89 -12.60 17.57
C PHE A 758 -20.70 -11.77 18.55
N LEU A 759 -20.06 -10.85 19.26
CA LEU A 759 -20.69 -10.04 20.30
C LEU A 759 -21.36 -8.80 19.72
N ILE A 760 -22.59 -8.59 20.15
CA ILE A 760 -23.38 -7.37 19.95
C ILE A 760 -23.85 -6.88 21.30
N GLU A 761 -23.65 -5.61 21.62
CA GLU A 761 -24.16 -4.99 22.86
C GLU A 761 -25.17 -3.92 22.53
N SER A 762 -26.23 -3.85 23.33
CA SER A 762 -27.29 -2.85 23.20
C SER A 762 -27.57 -2.19 24.54
N PHE A 763 -27.69 -0.86 24.55
CA PHE A 763 -28.16 -0.13 25.72
C PHE A 763 -28.84 1.19 25.35
N LYS A 764 -29.56 1.78 26.31
CA LYS A 764 -30.23 3.06 26.15
C LYS A 764 -29.57 4.13 27.04
N SER A 765 -29.28 5.28 26.47
CA SER A 765 -28.77 6.44 27.17
C SER A 765 -29.69 7.67 26.97
N ARG A 766 -29.24 8.82 27.46
CA ARG A 766 -29.88 10.12 27.14
C ARG A 766 -29.68 10.55 25.71
N GLU A 767 -28.67 9.98 24.99
CA GLU A 767 -28.33 10.28 23.60
C GLU A 767 -29.14 9.42 22.62
N GLY A 768 -29.82 8.38 23.11
CA GLY A 768 -30.62 7.46 22.30
C GLY A 768 -30.32 5.99 22.59
N HIS A 769 -30.66 5.14 21.63
CA HIS A 769 -30.40 3.71 21.63
C HIS A 769 -29.07 3.44 20.96
N HIS A 770 -28.14 2.79 21.68
CA HIS A 770 -26.81 2.39 21.24
C HIS A 770 -26.81 0.92 20.88
N LEU A 771 -26.29 0.60 19.71
CA LEU A 771 -26.04 -0.75 19.25
C LEU A 771 -24.58 -0.87 18.80
N LEU A 772 -23.80 -1.70 19.49
CA LEU A 772 -22.38 -1.85 19.27
C LEU A 772 -22.05 -3.25 18.73
N PHE A 773 -21.18 -3.30 17.73
CA PHE A 773 -20.74 -4.51 17.08
C PHE A 773 -19.21 -4.62 17.17
N TYR A 774 -18.68 -5.83 17.40
CA TYR A 774 -17.25 -6.08 17.61
C TYR A 774 -16.66 -7.09 16.63
N PRO A 775 -16.49 -6.72 15.34
CA PRO A 775 -15.90 -7.62 14.33
C PRO A 775 -14.38 -7.76 14.48
N PHE A 776 -13.69 -6.78 15.10
CA PHE A 776 -12.23 -6.70 15.24
C PHE A 776 -11.49 -6.81 13.89
N GLU A 777 -11.96 -6.10 12.87
CA GLU A 777 -11.42 -6.14 11.49
C GLU A 777 -10.70 -4.86 11.06
N GLY A 778 -10.77 -3.82 11.88
CA GLY A 778 -10.21 -2.52 11.53
C GLY A 778 -11.22 -1.55 10.95
N ARG A 779 -10.91 -0.27 11.10
CA ARG A 779 -11.84 0.85 10.90
C ARG A 779 -12.50 0.91 9.53
N LEU A 780 -11.78 0.60 8.42
CA LEU A 780 -12.36 0.71 7.06
C LEU A 780 -13.43 -0.36 6.82
N VAL A 781 -13.18 -1.58 7.28
CA VAL A 781 -14.19 -2.67 7.25
C VAL A 781 -15.38 -2.30 8.11
N HIS A 782 -15.14 -1.71 9.28
CA HIS A 782 -16.20 -1.27 10.19
C HIS A 782 -17.05 -0.15 9.59
N GLU A 783 -16.47 0.77 8.82
CA GLU A 783 -17.21 1.83 8.10
C GLU A 783 -18.17 1.25 7.07
N GLY A 784 -17.71 0.29 6.29
CA GLY A 784 -18.55 -0.42 5.32
C GLY A 784 -19.64 -1.25 5.99
N MET A 785 -19.28 -2.03 7.02
CA MET A 785 -20.22 -2.88 7.76
C MET A 785 -21.27 -2.06 8.51
N ALA A 786 -20.88 -0.98 9.18
CA ALA A 786 -21.81 -0.11 9.90
C ALA A 786 -22.85 0.51 8.97
N SER A 787 -22.43 1.01 7.84
CA SER A 787 -23.33 1.59 6.84
C SER A 787 -24.28 0.54 6.23
N LEU A 788 -23.75 -0.64 5.92
CA LEU A 788 -24.52 -1.78 5.40
C LEU A 788 -25.60 -2.22 6.40
N LEU A 789 -25.21 -2.45 7.66
CA LEU A 789 -26.14 -2.94 8.67
C LEU A 789 -27.17 -1.87 9.06
N ALA A 790 -26.78 -0.59 9.17
CA ALA A 790 -27.72 0.53 9.35
C ALA A 790 -28.76 0.57 8.22
N TYR A 791 -28.34 0.37 6.96
CA TYR A 791 -29.23 0.31 5.82
C TYR A 791 -30.17 -0.91 5.90
N ARG A 792 -29.67 -2.09 6.24
CA ARG A 792 -30.49 -3.30 6.38
C ARG A 792 -31.52 -3.19 7.52
N ILE A 793 -31.14 -2.60 8.67
CA ILE A 793 -32.08 -2.28 9.75
C ILE A 793 -33.13 -1.29 9.27
N SER A 794 -32.74 -0.27 8.50
CA SER A 794 -33.68 0.74 7.99
C SER A 794 -34.71 0.20 6.98
N LYS A 795 -34.43 -0.96 6.35
CA LYS A 795 -35.42 -1.67 5.51
C LYS A 795 -36.53 -2.33 6.34
N ILE A 796 -36.22 -2.75 7.57
CA ILE A 796 -37.20 -3.32 8.51
C ILE A 796 -38.05 -2.20 9.09
N ARG A 797 -37.36 -1.19 9.65
CA ARG A 797 -38.00 0.01 10.23
C ARG A 797 -37.21 1.25 9.87
N PRO A 798 -37.82 2.26 9.20
CA PRO A 798 -37.12 3.50 8.87
C PRO A 798 -36.53 4.14 10.12
N ALA A 799 -35.23 4.36 10.16
CA ALA A 799 -34.46 4.97 11.21
C ALA A 799 -33.23 5.72 10.67
N SER A 800 -32.78 6.72 11.38
CA SER A 800 -31.57 7.49 11.08
C SER A 800 -30.50 7.16 12.10
N PHE A 801 -29.32 6.75 11.62
CA PHE A 801 -28.23 6.34 12.48
C PHE A 801 -27.06 7.34 12.46
N SER A 802 -26.53 7.60 13.65
CA SER A 802 -25.20 8.19 13.84
C SER A 802 -24.21 7.07 14.03
N ILE A 803 -23.12 7.06 13.24
CA ILE A 803 -22.14 5.99 13.25
C ILE A 803 -20.85 6.46 13.94
N ALA A 804 -20.32 5.72 14.91
CA ALA A 804 -18.98 5.86 15.47
C ALA A 804 -18.21 4.55 15.30
N MET A 805 -16.89 4.62 15.16
CA MET A 805 -16.10 3.41 14.94
C MET A 805 -14.63 3.60 15.30
N ASN A 806 -13.97 2.48 15.66
CA ASN A 806 -12.52 2.38 15.78
C ASN A 806 -12.03 1.07 15.10
N ASP A 807 -10.80 0.62 15.39
CA ASP A 807 -10.27 -0.60 14.81
C ASP A 807 -10.84 -1.90 15.43
N TYR A 808 -11.61 -1.81 16.51
CA TYR A 808 -12.13 -2.97 17.25
C TYR A 808 -13.62 -3.20 17.01
N GLY A 809 -14.39 -2.13 16.75
CA GLY A 809 -15.81 -2.21 16.54
C GLY A 809 -16.43 -0.89 16.09
N PHE A 810 -17.77 -0.90 16.02
CA PHE A 810 -18.54 0.28 15.64
C PHE A 810 -19.86 0.35 16.40
N GLU A 811 -20.42 1.55 16.45
CA GLU A 811 -21.65 1.91 17.08
C GLU A 811 -22.64 2.44 16.05
N LEU A 812 -23.89 2.00 16.17
CA LEU A 812 -25.06 2.60 15.53
C LEU A 812 -25.88 3.26 16.62
N LEU A 813 -26.01 4.59 16.59
CA LEU A 813 -26.78 5.38 17.54
C LEU A 813 -27.99 6.00 16.86
N THR A 814 -29.17 5.84 17.44
CA THR A 814 -30.43 6.44 16.94
C THR A 814 -31.33 6.83 18.10
N ASP A 815 -32.21 7.82 17.88
CA ASP A 815 -33.28 8.19 18.84
C ASP A 815 -34.45 7.19 18.83
N ASP A 816 -34.57 6.42 17.74
CA ASP A 816 -35.63 5.44 17.56
C ASP A 816 -35.27 4.09 18.22
N ASP A 817 -36.29 3.29 18.50
CA ASP A 817 -36.09 1.91 18.95
C ASP A 817 -35.58 1.02 17.84
N ILE A 818 -34.55 0.26 18.08
CA ILE A 818 -33.85 -0.56 17.07
C ILE A 818 -34.46 -1.97 17.07
N PRO A 819 -35.02 -2.46 15.94
CA PRO A 819 -35.57 -3.80 15.85
C PRO A 819 -34.45 -4.85 15.63
N ILE A 820 -33.50 -4.91 16.58
CA ILE A 820 -32.30 -5.76 16.41
C ILE A 820 -32.64 -7.26 16.47
N GLU A 821 -33.57 -7.66 17.31
CA GLU A 821 -33.99 -9.08 17.41
C GLU A 821 -34.62 -9.52 16.09
N GLU A 822 -35.53 -8.72 15.52
CA GLU A 822 -36.16 -8.97 14.22
C GLU A 822 -35.11 -8.99 13.09
N ALA A 823 -34.11 -8.11 13.14
CA ALA A 823 -33.03 -8.09 12.16
C ALA A 823 -32.13 -9.33 12.27
N LEU A 824 -31.89 -9.85 13.47
CA LEU A 824 -31.08 -11.06 13.68
C LEU A 824 -31.82 -12.37 13.30
N GLU A 825 -33.16 -12.36 13.26
CA GLU A 825 -33.94 -13.47 12.75
C GLU A 825 -33.89 -13.54 11.21
N ASP A 826 -33.61 -12.42 10.52
CA ASP A 826 -33.41 -12.39 9.08
C ASP A 826 -32.05 -12.99 8.70
N THR A 827 -32.05 -14.12 8.00
CA THR A 827 -30.82 -14.76 7.48
C THR A 827 -30.05 -13.86 6.52
N GLY A 828 -30.70 -12.86 5.93
CA GLY A 828 -30.10 -11.84 5.05
C GLY A 828 -29.29 -10.78 5.77
N PHE A 829 -29.45 -10.61 7.11
CA PHE A 829 -28.85 -9.49 7.83
C PHE A 829 -27.31 -9.43 7.72
N PHE A 830 -26.63 -10.56 7.80
CA PHE A 830 -25.19 -10.67 7.58
C PHE A 830 -24.84 -11.31 6.22
N SER A 831 -25.80 -11.52 5.32
CA SER A 831 -25.55 -12.15 4.03
C SER A 831 -24.64 -11.32 3.14
N ILE A 832 -23.85 -12.01 2.33
CA ILE A 832 -23.06 -11.42 1.25
C ILE A 832 -23.86 -11.27 -0.06
N ASP A 833 -25.09 -11.81 -0.10
CA ASP A 833 -25.98 -11.66 -1.24
C ASP A 833 -26.38 -10.19 -1.40
N ASN A 834 -26.40 -9.70 -2.63
CA ASN A 834 -26.65 -8.29 -2.97
C ASN A 834 -25.73 -7.27 -2.24
N LEU A 835 -24.57 -7.72 -1.74
CA LEU A 835 -23.67 -6.88 -0.92
C LEU A 835 -23.31 -5.56 -1.61
N ILE A 836 -22.96 -5.61 -2.90
CA ILE A 836 -22.55 -4.41 -3.66
C ILE A 836 -23.73 -3.45 -3.82
N ASP A 837 -24.91 -3.95 -4.14
CA ASP A 837 -26.11 -3.14 -4.30
C ASP A 837 -26.53 -2.49 -2.97
N ASP A 838 -26.50 -3.25 -1.88
CA ASP A 838 -26.80 -2.73 -0.54
C ASP A 838 -25.76 -1.67 -0.11
N ILE A 839 -24.47 -1.86 -0.41
CA ILE A 839 -23.41 -0.87 -0.15
C ILE A 839 -23.66 0.40 -0.97
N GLN A 840 -23.98 0.27 -2.25
CA GLN A 840 -24.27 1.43 -3.10
C GLN A 840 -25.46 2.25 -2.61
N HIS A 841 -26.48 1.60 -2.04
CA HIS A 841 -27.63 2.27 -1.45
C HIS A 841 -27.36 2.82 -0.04
N SER A 842 -26.50 2.15 0.73
CA SER A 842 -26.20 2.53 2.14
C SER A 842 -25.22 3.69 2.26
N LEU A 843 -24.30 3.82 1.31
CA LEU A 843 -23.26 4.83 1.27
C LEU A 843 -23.49 5.78 0.09
N ASN A 844 -23.03 7.01 0.23
CA ASN A 844 -22.92 7.89 -0.94
C ASN A 844 -21.74 7.45 -1.83
N ALA A 845 -21.87 6.23 -2.42
CA ALA A 845 -20.87 5.63 -3.29
C ALA A 845 -20.51 6.58 -4.46
N ASN A 846 -21.48 7.37 -4.91
CA ASN A 846 -21.29 8.38 -5.93
C ASN A 846 -20.30 9.46 -5.49
N GLU A 847 -20.43 9.99 -4.27
CA GLU A 847 -19.47 10.99 -3.75
C GLU A 847 -18.08 10.38 -3.49
N MET A 848 -18.01 9.14 -3.05
CA MET A 848 -16.73 8.43 -2.87
C MET A 848 -16.04 8.22 -4.22
N ALA A 849 -16.76 7.75 -5.23
CA ALA A 849 -16.26 7.59 -6.59
C ALA A 849 -15.84 8.93 -7.20
N ARG A 850 -16.62 10.02 -6.99
CA ARG A 850 -16.29 11.38 -7.43
C ARG A 850 -14.95 11.85 -6.84
N ARG A 851 -14.70 11.57 -5.55
CA ARG A 851 -13.42 11.92 -4.92
C ARG A 851 -12.26 11.14 -5.54
N ARG A 852 -12.44 9.84 -5.79
CA ARG A 852 -11.44 9.01 -6.49
C ARG A 852 -11.23 9.43 -7.93
N PHE A 853 -12.30 9.77 -8.62
CA PHE A 853 -12.24 10.25 -10.01
C PHE A 853 -11.35 11.47 -10.17
N ARG A 854 -11.19 12.32 -9.15
CA ARG A 854 -10.28 13.47 -9.20
C ARG A 854 -8.83 13.02 -9.47
N ASP A 855 -8.36 11.98 -8.77
CA ASP A 855 -7.02 11.45 -8.93
C ASP A 855 -6.88 10.77 -10.30
N ILE A 856 -7.88 9.99 -10.67
CA ILE A 856 -7.97 9.30 -11.97
C ILE A 856 -7.96 10.30 -13.12
N ALA A 857 -8.74 11.37 -13.04
CA ALA A 857 -8.80 12.42 -14.06
C ALA A 857 -7.46 13.17 -14.22
N HIS A 858 -6.73 13.34 -13.12
CA HIS A 858 -5.39 13.93 -13.15
C HIS A 858 -4.38 12.99 -13.83
N ILE A 859 -4.33 11.71 -13.40
CA ILE A 859 -3.40 10.72 -13.94
C ILE A 859 -3.69 10.42 -15.42
N GLY A 860 -4.96 10.26 -15.80
CA GLY A 860 -5.42 10.08 -17.17
C GLY A 860 -5.32 11.33 -18.04
N GLY A 861 -4.87 12.46 -17.43
CA GLY A 861 -4.62 13.71 -18.16
C GLY A 861 -5.87 14.43 -18.64
N LEU A 862 -7.02 14.21 -18.02
CA LEU A 862 -8.25 15.01 -18.25
C LEU A 862 -8.12 16.42 -17.69
N VAL A 863 -7.35 16.59 -16.63
CA VAL A 863 -7.16 17.87 -15.95
C VAL A 863 -5.67 18.16 -15.83
N PHE A 864 -5.28 19.40 -16.12
CA PHE A 864 -3.91 19.87 -16.03
C PHE A 864 -3.74 20.82 -14.85
N THR A 865 -2.81 20.53 -13.95
CA THR A 865 -2.58 21.32 -12.72
C THR A 865 -1.85 22.65 -12.92
N GLY A 866 -1.41 22.93 -14.15
CA GLY A 866 -0.69 24.17 -14.50
C GLY A 866 0.81 23.98 -14.69
N TYR A 867 1.45 25.06 -15.15
CA TYR A 867 2.90 25.11 -15.33
C TYR A 867 3.61 25.41 -14.00
N PRO A 868 4.90 25.04 -13.85
CA PRO A 868 5.69 25.46 -12.70
C PRO A 868 5.66 26.98 -12.50
N GLY A 869 5.21 27.43 -11.33
CA GLY A 869 5.02 28.86 -11.02
C GLY A 869 3.66 29.46 -11.43
N GLN A 870 2.84 28.75 -12.18
CA GLN A 870 1.48 29.16 -12.59
C GLN A 870 0.50 28.00 -12.41
N GLN A 871 0.33 27.57 -11.16
CA GLN A 871 -0.60 26.47 -10.85
C GLN A 871 -2.06 26.96 -10.90
N VAL A 872 -2.95 26.11 -11.41
CA VAL A 872 -4.40 26.33 -11.42
C VAL A 872 -4.91 26.22 -9.99
N LYS A 873 -5.83 27.12 -9.60
CA LYS A 873 -6.42 27.08 -8.25
C LYS A 873 -7.23 25.80 -8.04
N ASN A 874 -7.09 25.20 -6.88
CA ASN A 874 -7.72 23.93 -6.51
C ASN A 874 -9.23 23.92 -6.68
N LYS A 875 -9.91 25.04 -6.32
CA LYS A 875 -11.35 25.18 -6.50
C LYS A 875 -11.78 24.98 -7.97
N HIS A 876 -10.97 25.44 -8.92
CA HIS A 876 -11.24 25.23 -10.34
C HIS A 876 -10.98 23.81 -10.78
N LEU A 877 -9.91 23.17 -10.26
CA LEU A 877 -9.62 21.77 -10.53
C LEU A 877 -10.72 20.85 -10.00
N GLN A 878 -11.18 21.09 -8.76
CA GLN A 878 -12.30 20.32 -8.16
C GLN A 878 -13.60 20.52 -8.94
N ALA A 879 -13.94 21.75 -9.31
CA ALA A 879 -15.13 22.03 -10.10
C ALA A 879 -15.08 21.32 -11.48
N SER A 880 -13.91 21.37 -12.15
CA SER A 880 -13.73 20.71 -13.45
C SER A 880 -13.82 19.19 -13.34
N THR A 881 -13.20 18.57 -12.32
CA THR A 881 -13.26 17.11 -12.15
C THR A 881 -14.64 16.62 -11.75
N SER A 882 -15.37 17.36 -10.90
CA SER A 882 -16.75 17.05 -10.54
C SER A 882 -17.68 17.13 -11.74
N LEU A 883 -17.53 18.18 -12.56
CA LEU A 883 -18.31 18.33 -13.79
C LEU A 883 -18.04 17.18 -14.78
N LEU A 884 -16.77 16.80 -14.98
CA LEU A 884 -16.42 15.70 -15.86
C LEU A 884 -16.99 14.37 -15.36
N PHE A 885 -16.95 14.13 -14.04
CA PHE A 885 -17.55 12.95 -13.45
C PHE A 885 -19.06 12.86 -13.70
N GLU A 886 -19.78 13.99 -13.50
CA GLU A 886 -21.22 14.06 -13.74
C GLU A 886 -21.55 13.84 -15.23
N VAL A 887 -20.82 14.52 -16.12
CA VAL A 887 -21.01 14.38 -17.59
C VAL A 887 -20.77 12.93 -18.03
N PHE A 888 -19.68 12.31 -17.60
CA PHE A 888 -19.43 10.90 -17.96
C PHE A 888 -20.45 9.94 -17.34
N SER A 889 -20.85 10.18 -16.10
CA SER A 889 -21.85 9.32 -15.44
C SER A 889 -23.23 9.39 -16.12
N GLU A 890 -23.61 10.58 -16.64
CA GLU A 890 -24.89 10.80 -17.28
C GLU A 890 -24.89 10.38 -18.77
N TYR A 891 -23.84 10.73 -19.52
CA TYR A 891 -23.82 10.55 -20.98
C TYR A 891 -22.94 9.39 -21.47
N GLU A 892 -22.05 8.87 -20.62
CA GLU A 892 -21.19 7.71 -20.90
C GLU A 892 -21.16 6.74 -19.71
N PRO A 893 -22.28 6.07 -19.35
CA PRO A 893 -22.32 5.21 -18.16
C PRO A 893 -21.31 4.07 -18.17
N ASP A 894 -20.86 3.63 -19.37
CA ASP A 894 -19.83 2.60 -19.57
C ASP A 894 -18.41 3.17 -19.59
N ASN A 895 -18.21 4.44 -19.24
CA ASN A 895 -16.89 5.07 -19.25
C ASN A 895 -15.93 4.36 -18.30
N LEU A 896 -14.79 3.88 -18.84
CA LEU A 896 -13.80 3.06 -18.11
C LEU A 896 -13.21 3.78 -16.90
N LEU A 897 -13.05 5.11 -16.95
CA LEU A 897 -12.48 5.88 -15.83
C LEU A 897 -13.49 6.07 -14.69
N VAL A 898 -14.78 6.25 -15.03
CA VAL A 898 -15.85 6.30 -14.03
C VAL A 898 -15.99 4.93 -13.36
N ARG A 899 -16.04 3.84 -14.14
CA ARG A 899 -16.06 2.48 -13.63
C ARG A 899 -14.87 2.19 -12.72
N GLN A 900 -13.67 2.60 -13.11
CA GLN A 900 -12.46 2.51 -12.26
C GLN A 900 -12.63 3.30 -10.96
N ALA A 901 -13.24 4.48 -10.98
CA ALA A 901 -13.43 5.29 -9.77
C ALA A 901 -14.35 4.59 -8.75
N TYR A 902 -15.42 3.96 -9.20
CA TYR A 902 -16.27 3.15 -8.35
C TYR A 902 -15.53 1.92 -7.80
N ASN A 903 -14.82 1.19 -8.65
CA ASN A 903 -14.05 0.01 -8.24
C ASN A 903 -12.96 0.37 -7.21
N GLU A 904 -12.22 1.45 -7.43
CA GLU A 904 -11.20 1.92 -6.48
C GLU A 904 -11.82 2.42 -5.17
N ALA A 905 -12.99 3.07 -5.21
CA ALA A 905 -13.69 3.50 -4.01
C ALA A 905 -14.10 2.30 -3.14
N LEU A 906 -14.69 1.27 -3.75
CA LEU A 906 -15.08 0.05 -3.05
C LEU A 906 -13.85 -0.72 -2.52
N ALA A 907 -12.83 -0.91 -3.35
CA ALA A 907 -11.65 -1.70 -2.98
C ALA A 907 -10.79 -1.05 -1.89
N PHE A 908 -10.54 0.27 -1.96
CA PHE A 908 -9.57 0.94 -1.09
C PHE A 908 -10.19 1.73 0.07
N GLN A 909 -11.43 2.19 -0.05
CA GLN A 909 -12.07 2.95 1.03
C GLN A 909 -12.89 2.06 1.96
N LEU A 910 -13.47 0.99 1.44
CA LEU A 910 -14.31 0.07 2.23
C LEU A 910 -13.65 -1.29 2.44
N GLU A 911 -12.51 -1.55 1.81
CA GLU A 911 -11.86 -2.86 1.84
C GLU A 911 -12.89 -3.98 1.61
N GLU A 912 -13.73 -3.82 0.56
CA GLU A 912 -14.92 -4.64 0.28
C GLU A 912 -14.63 -6.13 0.41
N PHE A 913 -13.46 -6.52 -0.03
CA PHE A 913 -12.98 -7.88 0.05
C PHE A 913 -12.89 -8.40 1.51
N ARG A 914 -12.32 -7.58 2.41
CA ARG A 914 -12.25 -7.89 3.85
C ARG A 914 -13.62 -7.83 4.51
N LEU A 915 -14.47 -6.89 4.08
CA LEU A 915 -15.84 -6.80 4.55
C LEU A 915 -16.63 -8.07 4.22
N ARG A 916 -16.50 -8.58 2.99
CA ARG A 916 -17.12 -9.84 2.55
C ARG A 916 -16.64 -11.03 3.39
N ALA A 917 -15.32 -11.15 3.58
CA ALA A 917 -14.74 -12.20 4.41
C ALA A 917 -15.21 -12.11 5.87
N ALA A 918 -15.30 -10.89 6.42
CA ALA A 918 -15.82 -10.68 7.77
C ALA A 918 -17.29 -11.09 7.92
N LEU A 919 -18.14 -10.74 6.93
CA LEU A 919 -19.56 -11.15 6.93
C LEU A 919 -19.71 -12.66 6.83
N GLN A 920 -18.95 -13.32 5.95
CA GLN A 920 -18.95 -14.79 5.83
C GLN A 920 -18.53 -15.47 7.14
N ARG A 921 -17.50 -14.93 7.80
CA ARG A 921 -17.08 -15.43 9.11
C ARG A 921 -18.19 -15.26 10.15
N ILE A 922 -18.84 -14.10 10.20
CA ILE A 922 -19.93 -13.81 11.15
C ILE A 922 -21.12 -14.75 10.92
N GLN A 923 -21.45 -15.08 9.66
CA GLN A 923 -22.51 -16.06 9.36
C GLN A 923 -22.27 -17.45 9.96
N THR A 924 -21.01 -17.81 10.20
CA THR A 924 -20.66 -19.11 10.82
C THR A 924 -20.52 -19.03 12.34
N GLN A 925 -20.61 -17.83 12.93
CA GLN A 925 -20.46 -17.60 14.36
C GLN A 925 -21.80 -17.58 15.11
N ASN A 926 -21.78 -17.91 16.39
CA ASN A 926 -22.92 -17.75 17.29
C ASN A 926 -23.07 -16.26 17.65
N ILE A 927 -24.22 -15.69 17.35
CA ILE A 927 -24.49 -14.28 17.68
C ILE A 927 -24.85 -14.17 19.16
N ILE A 928 -24.10 -13.37 19.90
CA ILE A 928 -24.31 -13.09 21.32
C ILE A 928 -24.81 -11.65 21.46
N LEU A 929 -26.12 -11.49 21.63
CA LEU A 929 -26.74 -10.19 21.93
C LEU A 929 -26.81 -9.99 23.44
N LYS A 930 -26.20 -8.90 23.95
CA LYS A 930 -26.22 -8.51 25.35
C LYS A 930 -26.87 -7.14 25.52
N VAL A 931 -27.89 -7.09 26.35
CA VAL A 931 -28.42 -5.82 26.83
C VAL A 931 -27.65 -5.41 28.08
N ILE A 932 -27.00 -4.25 28.03
CA ILE A 932 -26.10 -3.77 29.06
C ILE A 932 -26.68 -2.49 29.71
N GLU A 933 -26.38 -2.25 30.99
CA GLU A 933 -26.86 -1.06 31.70
C GLU A 933 -25.96 0.16 31.49
N ARG A 934 -24.70 -0.03 31.22
CA ARG A 934 -23.67 1.00 31.00
C ARG A 934 -22.61 0.53 29.99
N PRO A 935 -21.87 1.47 29.34
CA PRO A 935 -20.80 1.12 28.44
C PRO A 935 -19.78 0.19 29.07
N THR A 936 -19.42 -0.82 28.33
CA THR A 936 -18.37 -1.81 28.68
C THR A 936 -16.99 -1.26 28.34
N PRO A 937 -15.90 -1.93 28.79
CA PRO A 937 -14.54 -1.64 28.36
C PRO A 937 -14.34 -1.67 26.83
N PHE A 938 -15.11 -2.48 26.10
CA PHE A 938 -15.05 -2.51 24.63
C PHE A 938 -15.88 -1.39 23.99
N ALA A 939 -17.03 -1.03 24.56
CA ALA A 939 -17.91 0.03 24.07
C ALA A 939 -17.30 1.42 24.22
N PHE A 940 -16.70 1.70 25.37
CA PHE A 940 -16.26 3.05 25.74
C PHE A 940 -15.26 3.68 24.73
N PRO A 941 -14.22 2.97 24.20
CA PRO A 941 -13.32 3.53 23.20
C PRO A 941 -14.03 3.90 21.88
N ILE A 942 -15.06 3.15 21.47
CA ILE A 942 -15.84 3.43 20.25
C ILE A 942 -16.65 4.71 20.44
N MET A 943 -17.33 4.85 21.60
CA MET A 943 -18.12 6.02 21.94
C MET A 943 -17.26 7.29 22.08
N VAL A 944 -16.03 7.17 22.58
CA VAL A 944 -15.09 8.31 22.68
C VAL A 944 -14.72 8.83 21.30
N ASP A 945 -14.58 7.96 20.29
CA ASP A 945 -14.33 8.39 18.90
C ASP A 945 -15.48 9.27 18.36
N SER A 946 -16.72 9.11 18.86
CA SER A 946 -17.86 9.98 18.53
C SER A 946 -17.69 11.40 19.04
N LEU A 947 -16.99 11.58 20.17
CA LEU A 947 -16.72 12.90 20.75
C LEU A 947 -15.78 13.75 19.89
N GLY A 948 -14.98 13.12 19.00
CA GLY A 948 -14.12 13.80 18.03
C GLY A 948 -14.86 14.51 16.91
N ARG A 949 -16.18 14.33 16.78
CA ARG A 949 -17.00 15.03 15.79
C ARG A 949 -17.12 16.52 16.15
N GLU A 950 -17.15 17.36 15.11
CA GLU A 950 -17.17 18.82 15.25
C GLU A 950 -18.37 19.31 16.08
N ARG A 951 -18.13 19.58 17.36
CA ARG A 951 -19.03 20.38 18.19
C ARG A 951 -18.29 21.65 18.60
N LEU A 952 -18.94 22.80 18.47
CA LEU A 952 -18.46 24.06 19.04
C LEU A 952 -18.49 23.94 20.56
N THR A 953 -17.37 23.56 21.15
CA THR A 953 -17.21 23.45 22.61
C THR A 953 -15.92 24.13 23.05
N THR A 954 -15.94 24.70 24.23
CA THR A 954 -14.76 25.25 24.92
C THR A 954 -14.04 24.22 25.81
N GLU A 955 -14.62 23.04 25.95
CA GLU A 955 -14.06 21.93 26.73
C GLU A 955 -12.95 21.24 25.92
N THR A 956 -11.88 20.84 26.60
CA THR A 956 -10.84 20.00 25.99
C THR A 956 -11.35 18.58 25.76
N MET A 957 -10.73 17.82 24.87
CA MET A 957 -11.09 16.43 24.65
C MET A 957 -10.97 15.60 25.95
N GLU A 958 -9.94 15.86 26.75
CA GLU A 958 -9.74 15.19 28.04
C GLU A 958 -10.85 15.49 29.04
N GLU A 959 -11.30 16.76 29.16
CA GLU A 959 -12.42 17.14 30.00
C GLU A 959 -13.72 16.44 29.56
N ARG A 960 -13.94 16.31 28.24
CA ARG A 960 -15.11 15.63 27.66
C ARG A 960 -15.08 14.13 27.96
N ILE A 961 -13.93 13.47 27.76
CA ILE A 961 -13.73 12.06 28.09
C ILE A 961 -13.95 11.82 29.59
N ALA A 962 -13.37 12.65 30.46
CA ALA A 962 -13.54 12.55 31.90
C ALA A 962 -14.99 12.75 32.33
N LYS A 963 -15.71 13.67 31.69
CA LYS A 963 -17.15 13.90 31.94
C LYS A 963 -17.97 12.71 31.49
N MET A 964 -17.68 12.13 30.35
CA MET A 964 -18.34 10.94 29.85
C MET A 964 -18.10 9.73 30.77
N ALA A 965 -16.86 9.49 31.15
CA ALA A 965 -16.50 8.40 32.07
C ALA A 965 -17.24 8.50 33.41
N ARG A 966 -17.35 9.72 33.99
CA ARG A 966 -18.11 9.95 35.22
C ARG A 966 -19.62 9.73 35.04
N SER A 967 -20.20 10.14 33.93
CA SER A 967 -21.63 9.97 33.65
C SER A 967 -22.05 8.51 33.61
N TYR A 968 -21.11 7.62 33.28
CA TYR A 968 -21.32 6.17 33.19
C TYR A 968 -20.77 5.40 34.41
N GLY A 969 -20.36 6.10 35.51
CA GLY A 969 -19.95 5.45 36.75
C GLY A 969 -18.61 4.76 36.71
N ALA A 970 -17.71 5.16 35.81
CA ALA A 970 -16.32 4.71 35.82
C ALA A 970 -15.59 5.38 36.98
N GLU A 971 -15.44 4.65 38.10
CA GLU A 971 -14.68 5.12 39.27
C GLU A 971 -13.18 5.17 38.92
N GLY A 972 -12.50 6.21 39.34
CA GLY A 972 -11.02 6.33 39.20
C GLY A 972 -10.54 7.38 38.20
N VAL A 973 -11.41 8.20 37.59
CA VAL A 973 -10.96 9.31 36.73
C VAL A 973 -10.52 10.48 37.63
N PRO A 974 -9.24 10.92 37.59
CA PRO A 974 -8.80 12.08 38.39
C PRO A 974 -9.59 13.33 38.04
N GLU A 975 -9.93 14.13 39.02
CA GLU A 975 -10.51 15.45 38.74
C GLU A 975 -9.52 16.29 37.93
N PRO A 976 -10.01 16.96 36.87
CA PRO A 976 -9.16 17.92 36.17
C PRO A 976 -8.72 18.97 37.21
N ALA A 977 -7.41 19.24 37.28
CA ALA A 977 -6.86 20.23 38.19
C ALA A 977 -7.69 21.53 38.12
N GLU A 978 -8.31 21.92 39.20
CA GLU A 978 -9.09 23.15 39.27
C GLU A 978 -8.25 24.32 38.72
N ARG A 979 -8.69 24.88 37.63
CA ARG A 979 -8.17 26.18 37.18
C ARG A 979 -8.48 27.20 38.27
N LYS A 980 -7.54 27.51 39.16
CA LYS A 980 -7.63 28.68 40.04
C LYS A 980 -7.94 29.89 39.16
N SER A 981 -9.19 30.27 39.15
CA SER A 981 -9.66 31.50 38.53
C SER A 981 -8.95 32.66 39.20
N ARG A 982 -7.90 33.17 38.57
CA ARG A 982 -7.40 34.50 38.92
C ARG A 982 -8.55 35.48 38.58
N LYS A 983 -9.30 35.91 39.61
CA LYS A 983 -10.19 37.07 39.50
C LYS A 983 -9.36 38.23 38.95
N PRO A 984 -9.80 38.92 37.89
CA PRO A 984 -9.13 40.14 37.44
C PRO A 984 -9.36 41.20 38.54
N GLY A 985 -8.27 41.58 39.22
CA GLY A 985 -8.26 42.73 40.13
C GLY A 985 -8.53 44.00 39.32
N ILE A 986 -9.72 44.54 39.44
CA ILE A 986 -10.07 45.84 38.93
C ILE A 986 -9.37 46.86 39.82
N THR A 987 -8.19 47.33 39.45
CA THR A 987 -7.60 48.56 39.95
C THR A 987 -8.00 49.70 39.03
N ARG A 988 -9.11 50.39 39.41
CA ARG A 988 -9.36 51.73 38.96
C ARG A 988 -8.28 52.65 39.51
N LYS A 989 -7.37 53.16 38.66
CA LYS A 989 -6.66 54.38 38.91
C LYS A 989 -7.30 55.49 38.07
N LYS A 990 -7.87 56.43 38.80
CA LYS A 990 -8.21 57.78 38.28
C LYS A 990 -6.92 58.57 38.14
N GLY A 991 -6.87 59.44 37.14
CA GLY A 991 -6.14 60.69 37.18
C GLY A 991 -5.03 60.83 36.17
N PHE A 992 -5.28 61.78 35.30
CA PHE A 992 -4.51 62.57 34.36
C PHE A 992 -4.16 61.94 33.00
#